data_10ac799b3637cdb158c550d5634f9329
#
_entry.id   10ac799b3637cdb158c550d5634f9329
#
_cell.length_a   1.000
_cell.length_b   1.000
_cell.length_c   1.000
_cell.angle_alpha   90.00
_cell.angle_beta   90.00
_cell.angle_gamma   90.00
#
_symmetry.space_group_name_H-M   'P 1'
#
loop_
_entity.id
_entity.type
_entity.pdbx_description
1 polymer ?
#
loop_
_entity_poly.entity_id
_entity_poly.type
_entity_poly.pdbx_seq_one_letter_code
_entity_poly.pdbx_strand_id
1 'polypeptide(L)'
;MSDWRLAWRLARRELDLRFRGLRLLLACLFLGVGALAAIGSLTQAIDTELASRGSAILGGDVEFAASQRAATQAERAAMARLGTVSETIRMQAMAVRGTNSVPIELKGVDAVYPLYGTLALRGETSAKSLDANTVLIGPALAERLGIGRGAQLRLGTAAFTVGGIVTSEPDRLGEGFTFGPVAIVSLDGIARTGLVQPGSLYESKYRIRLPTGASPTAATDRFKAAFATGGWETKTRDRAAPGAERFVDRMGQFLLLVGLSALVIAGIGVGNGVSSYLTARRGSIAALKVLGATSGIVARIYVLQVAVVAGMGIAAGLIAGVVTVPLIVWLAGDVLPVAPRFTVQAAPLALAAAYGMLIALAFTAPPLIEAGQIPAAGLLRGLPGERRVPQRQTLPWVLGAGAAVVALALSTAEQPLLSAGFLAAVAVVLAMLALFGWGVRRGAALLPRSRRPLLRLAVAGLHRPGARTGTLVVALGLGLTLFVLLAGIRTSIDANIARTVPNRAPALFALDVPPDREAEFRRTIEGIATHPVIRTVPAMRGTITGYGTTRVADLKTLPEGAWALRGERGLTYSATLPEGSELTAGRWWPRNYRGPPLVSIDERLAKVLDLKIGDPLSYTLLGVERTARIASFRRISWDTLGFNFVMVFSPNAIEDAPHNLAATIDLAPGQESIVMRALLPRFPSVSVIEVRGVLGQVRAIVTQMATAITAAASVAILAGIAVLIGAIAAAREARTYDGVILRTLGATRWQVLGVQALEYAFLSVVLSVLALLLGLGGAWYVVTQLFTFEWLPDYATVLVTLLGGAGLTMAIGLIGAWPILGARPAQALRQL
;
A
#
# COMPACT_ATOMS: atom_id res chain seq x y z
N MET A 1 18.28 36.21 -40.00
CA MET A 1 17.35 35.17 -39.41
C MET A 1 17.90 34.74 -38.08
N SER A 2 17.07 34.62 -37.02
CA SER A 2 17.57 34.11 -35.72
C SER A 2 18.04 32.67 -35.90
N ASP A 3 19.17 32.29 -35.31
CA ASP A 3 19.75 30.94 -35.35
C ASP A 3 18.74 29.84 -34.95
N TRP A 4 17.74 30.17 -34.14
CA TRP A 4 16.67 29.28 -33.74
C TRP A 4 15.68 28.93 -34.86
N ARG A 5 15.35 29.90 -35.75
CA ARG A 5 14.47 29.65 -36.91
C ARG A 5 15.16 28.74 -37.94
N LEU A 6 16.47 28.92 -38.15
CA LEU A 6 17.27 28.05 -39.03
C LEU A 6 17.34 26.63 -38.42
N ALA A 7 17.67 26.52 -37.11
CA ALA A 7 17.75 25.27 -36.43
C ALA A 7 16.40 24.48 -36.46
N TRP A 8 15.26 25.17 -36.29
CA TRP A 8 13.93 24.56 -36.37
C TRP A 8 13.62 24.01 -37.77
N ARG A 9 13.92 24.77 -38.83
CA ARG A 9 13.71 24.31 -40.23
C ARG A 9 14.51 23.03 -40.51
N LEU A 10 15.78 23.02 -40.13
CA LEU A 10 16.65 21.85 -40.31
C LEU A 10 16.20 20.68 -39.42
N ALA A 11 15.86 20.93 -38.15
CA ALA A 11 15.37 19.92 -37.25
C ALA A 11 14.13 19.20 -37.80
N ARG A 12 13.14 19.97 -38.30
CA ARG A 12 11.89 19.41 -38.86
C ARG A 12 12.14 18.57 -40.12
N ARG A 13 13.06 18.97 -40.98
CA ARG A 13 13.39 18.24 -42.25
C ARG A 13 14.13 16.92 -41.97
N GLU A 14 14.97 16.90 -40.94
CA GLU A 14 15.79 15.74 -40.61
C GLU A 14 15.15 14.81 -39.53
N LEU A 15 14.02 15.23 -38.94
CA LEU A 15 13.32 14.42 -37.94
C LEU A 15 12.70 13.19 -38.60
N ASP A 16 13.27 12.03 -38.35
CA ASP A 16 12.74 10.75 -38.80
C ASP A 16 12.52 9.80 -37.60
N LEU A 17 11.26 9.57 -37.28
CA LEU A 17 10.84 8.64 -36.20
C LEU A 17 11.16 7.17 -36.51
N ARG A 18 11.64 6.84 -37.70
CA ARG A 18 12.11 5.48 -38.02
C ARG A 18 13.38 5.10 -37.27
N PHE A 19 14.13 6.09 -36.76
CA PHE A 19 15.30 5.82 -35.90
C PHE A 19 14.92 5.16 -34.62
N ARG A 20 15.50 3.96 -34.37
CA ARG A 20 15.24 3.16 -33.18
C ARG A 20 15.49 3.91 -31.87
N GLY A 21 16.52 4.78 -31.82
CA GLY A 21 16.85 5.57 -30.63
C GLY A 21 15.75 6.55 -30.22
N LEU A 22 15.09 7.20 -31.20
CA LEU A 22 13.98 8.13 -30.94
C LEU A 22 12.70 7.39 -30.52
N ARG A 23 12.43 6.21 -31.11
CA ARG A 23 11.31 5.37 -30.66
C ARG A 23 11.50 4.90 -29.23
N LEU A 24 12.73 4.56 -28.88
CA LEU A 24 13.04 4.14 -27.50
C LEU A 24 12.84 5.29 -26.52
N LEU A 25 13.32 6.49 -26.83
CA LEU A 25 13.09 7.70 -26.04
C LEU A 25 11.58 7.91 -25.83
N LEU A 26 10.79 7.83 -26.90
CA LEU A 26 9.33 7.98 -26.84
C LEU A 26 8.71 6.91 -25.96
N ALA A 27 9.06 5.62 -26.15
CA ALA A 27 8.51 4.51 -25.38
C ALA A 27 8.88 4.59 -23.89
N CYS A 28 10.12 4.95 -23.56
CA CYS A 28 10.55 5.10 -22.17
C CYS A 28 9.81 6.24 -21.46
N LEU A 29 9.69 7.42 -22.10
CA LEU A 29 8.93 8.53 -21.52
C LEU A 29 7.43 8.23 -21.45
N PHE A 30 6.85 7.60 -22.48
CA PHE A 30 5.47 7.14 -22.46
C PHE A 30 5.18 6.23 -21.26
N LEU A 31 6.01 5.20 -21.04
CA LEU A 31 5.82 4.25 -19.92
C LEU A 31 6.05 4.92 -18.56
N GLY A 32 7.15 5.69 -18.41
CA GLY A 32 7.48 6.31 -17.13
C GLY A 32 6.48 7.39 -16.71
N VAL A 33 6.16 8.31 -17.60
CA VAL A 33 5.19 9.39 -17.34
C VAL A 33 3.78 8.83 -17.26
N GLY A 34 3.42 7.87 -18.13
CA GLY A 34 2.12 7.23 -18.10
C GLY A 34 1.83 6.49 -16.80
N ALA A 35 2.82 5.76 -16.28
CA ALA A 35 2.71 5.11 -14.97
C ALA A 35 2.48 6.11 -13.84
N LEU A 36 3.30 7.16 -13.78
CA LEU A 36 3.19 8.19 -12.74
C LEU A 36 1.88 8.96 -12.84
N ALA A 37 1.45 9.32 -14.04
CA ALA A 37 0.18 10.00 -14.29
C ALA A 37 -1.04 9.13 -13.93
N ALA A 38 -1.02 7.85 -14.28
CA ALA A 38 -2.09 6.91 -13.95
C ALA A 38 -2.23 6.71 -12.44
N ILE A 39 -1.10 6.47 -11.76
CA ILE A 39 -1.07 6.27 -10.30
C ILE A 39 -1.54 7.55 -9.59
N GLY A 40 -0.94 8.70 -9.91
CA GLY A 40 -1.29 9.96 -9.27
C GLY A 40 -2.75 10.36 -9.51
N SER A 41 -3.26 10.18 -10.74
CA SER A 41 -4.66 10.49 -11.07
C SER A 41 -5.64 9.56 -10.35
N LEU A 42 -5.33 8.28 -10.24
CA LEU A 42 -6.18 7.30 -9.53
C LEU A 42 -6.24 7.62 -8.03
N THR A 43 -5.08 7.81 -7.39
CA THR A 43 -5.02 8.15 -5.96
C THR A 43 -5.79 9.44 -5.68
N GLN A 44 -5.51 10.51 -6.42
CA GLN A 44 -6.19 11.80 -6.25
C GLN A 44 -7.70 11.70 -6.52
N ALA A 45 -8.14 10.88 -7.48
CA ALA A 45 -9.56 10.69 -7.76
C ALA A 45 -10.28 9.98 -6.61
N ILE A 46 -9.64 8.97 -6.00
CA ILE A 46 -10.17 8.29 -4.82
C ILE A 46 -10.22 9.25 -3.63
N ASP A 47 -9.16 10.01 -3.35
CA ASP A 47 -9.11 10.99 -2.25
C ASP A 47 -10.17 12.08 -2.40
N THR A 48 -10.32 12.61 -3.62
CA THR A 48 -11.35 13.62 -3.92
C THR A 48 -12.75 13.09 -3.72
N GLU A 49 -13.02 11.84 -4.12
CA GLU A 49 -14.33 11.22 -3.94
C GLU A 49 -14.61 10.92 -2.46
N LEU A 50 -13.62 10.43 -1.71
CA LEU A 50 -13.72 10.24 -0.26
C LEU A 50 -13.97 11.56 0.46
N ALA A 51 -13.23 12.62 0.13
CA ALA A 51 -13.42 13.93 0.73
C ALA A 51 -14.77 14.56 0.39
N SER A 52 -15.24 14.44 -0.87
CA SER A 52 -16.52 14.98 -1.31
C SER A 52 -17.71 14.30 -0.65
N ARG A 53 -17.56 13.03 -0.28
CA ARG A 53 -18.57 12.23 0.40
C ARG A 53 -18.37 12.11 1.90
N GLY A 54 -17.36 12.79 2.45
CA GLY A 54 -16.97 12.64 3.85
C GLY A 54 -18.12 12.79 4.83
N SER A 55 -18.97 13.82 4.67
CA SER A 55 -20.16 14.00 5.51
C SER A 55 -21.20 12.88 5.31
N ALA A 56 -21.35 12.35 4.09
CA ALA A 56 -22.26 11.22 3.84
C ALA A 56 -21.67 9.91 4.36
N ILE A 57 -20.37 9.69 4.20
CA ILE A 57 -19.66 8.49 4.70
C ILE A 57 -19.70 8.43 6.23
N LEU A 58 -19.49 9.57 6.90
CA LEU A 58 -19.56 9.66 8.35
C LEU A 58 -21.02 9.69 8.84
N GLY A 59 -21.96 10.09 8.00
CA GLY A 59 -23.35 10.38 8.38
C GLY A 59 -23.49 11.68 9.16
N GLY A 60 -22.47 12.54 9.19
CA GLY A 60 -22.41 13.80 9.91
C GLY A 60 -21.16 14.61 9.55
N ASP A 61 -21.06 15.86 9.98
CA ASP A 61 -19.82 16.64 9.88
C ASP A 61 -18.83 16.27 11.00
N VAL A 62 -19.38 15.86 12.16
CA VAL A 62 -18.66 15.36 13.33
C VAL A 62 -19.42 14.17 13.91
N GLU A 63 -18.72 13.17 14.38
CA GLU A 63 -19.21 12.01 15.13
C GLU A 63 -18.54 11.96 16.49
N PHE A 64 -19.36 11.82 17.54
CA PHE A 64 -18.92 11.46 18.90
C PHE A 64 -19.44 10.08 19.22
N ALA A 65 -18.56 9.15 19.55
CA ALA A 65 -18.89 7.77 19.89
C ALA A 65 -18.49 7.45 21.34
N ALA A 66 -19.36 6.71 22.04
CA ALA A 66 -19.08 6.16 23.35
C ALA A 66 -19.53 4.69 23.42
N SER A 67 -18.71 3.84 24.02
CA SER A 67 -19.02 2.41 24.19
C SER A 67 -19.74 2.19 25.52
N GLN A 68 -20.73 1.28 25.52
CA GLN A 68 -21.48 0.79 26.68
C GLN A 68 -22.21 1.86 27.51
N ARG A 69 -22.36 3.08 27.02
CA ARG A 69 -23.10 4.14 27.67
C ARG A 69 -23.78 5.06 26.65
N ALA A 70 -24.86 5.67 27.08
CA ALA A 70 -25.46 6.82 26.41
C ALA A 70 -24.82 8.14 26.89
N ALA A 71 -24.98 9.20 26.11
CA ALA A 71 -24.60 10.54 26.55
C ALA A 71 -25.47 11.01 27.71
N THR A 72 -24.86 11.68 28.67
CA THR A 72 -25.57 12.39 29.73
C THR A 72 -26.37 13.56 29.19
N GLN A 73 -27.29 14.08 29.97
CA GLN A 73 -28.09 15.25 29.55
C GLN A 73 -27.21 16.48 29.26
N ALA A 74 -26.14 16.68 30.04
CA ALA A 74 -25.17 17.78 29.83
C ALA A 74 -24.40 17.62 28.51
N GLU A 75 -23.95 16.39 28.20
CA GLU A 75 -23.25 16.07 26.96
C GLU A 75 -24.17 16.24 25.74
N ARG A 76 -25.43 15.76 25.82
CA ARG A 76 -26.44 15.95 24.75
C ARG A 76 -26.73 17.44 24.53
N ALA A 77 -26.89 18.22 25.60
CA ALA A 77 -27.09 19.64 25.50
C ALA A 77 -25.90 20.39 24.86
N ALA A 78 -24.67 19.95 25.17
CA ALA A 78 -23.48 20.51 24.53
C ALA A 78 -23.40 20.17 23.04
N MET A 79 -23.72 18.91 22.64
CA MET A 79 -23.80 18.50 21.24
C MET A 79 -24.87 19.25 20.46
N ALA A 80 -26.08 19.44 21.05
CA ALA A 80 -27.18 20.21 20.45
C ALA A 80 -26.82 21.69 20.19
N ARG A 81 -25.89 22.26 20.96
CA ARG A 81 -25.39 23.64 20.71
C ARG A 81 -24.42 23.70 19.51
N LEU A 82 -23.85 22.59 19.11
CA LEU A 82 -22.97 22.53 17.95
C LEU A 82 -23.76 22.47 16.64
N GLY A 83 -24.96 21.87 16.65
CA GLY A 83 -25.78 21.72 15.44
C GLY A 83 -26.88 20.69 15.59
N THR A 84 -27.42 20.24 14.46
CA THR A 84 -28.47 19.19 14.46
C THR A 84 -27.85 17.84 14.76
N VAL A 85 -28.31 17.17 15.81
CA VAL A 85 -27.77 15.88 16.30
C VAL A 85 -28.68 14.74 15.84
N SER A 86 -28.07 13.64 15.40
CA SER A 86 -28.73 12.34 15.23
C SER A 86 -28.03 11.32 16.11
N GLU A 87 -28.82 10.58 16.89
CA GLU A 87 -28.34 9.51 17.77
C GLU A 87 -28.55 8.15 17.12
N THR A 88 -27.49 7.32 17.11
CA THR A 88 -27.57 5.93 16.67
C THR A 88 -26.94 5.01 17.70
N ILE A 89 -27.49 3.81 17.86
CA ILE A 89 -26.95 2.76 18.73
C ILE A 89 -26.61 1.55 17.84
N ARG A 90 -25.42 1.01 18.01
CA ARG A 90 -24.97 -0.19 17.28
C ARG A 90 -24.59 -1.30 18.25
N MET A 91 -24.99 -2.50 17.93
CA MET A 91 -24.62 -3.70 18.67
C MET A 91 -24.72 -4.95 17.81
N GLN A 92 -24.08 -6.00 18.24
CA GLN A 92 -24.28 -7.34 17.66
C GLN A 92 -25.53 -7.96 18.27
N ALA A 93 -26.33 -8.59 17.44
CA ALA A 93 -27.57 -9.26 17.85
C ALA A 93 -27.85 -10.49 16.97
N MET A 94 -28.88 -11.22 17.31
CA MET A 94 -29.36 -12.34 16.51
C MET A 94 -30.75 -12.06 15.97
N ALA A 95 -30.93 -12.23 14.68
CA ALA A 95 -32.24 -12.22 14.03
C ALA A 95 -32.76 -13.67 13.95
N VAL A 96 -33.96 -13.91 14.50
CA VAL A 96 -34.53 -15.26 14.63
C VAL A 96 -35.87 -15.34 13.90
N ARG A 97 -36.04 -16.37 13.05
CA ARG A 97 -37.31 -16.73 12.42
C ARG A 97 -37.55 -18.24 12.52
N GLY A 98 -38.54 -18.63 13.34
CA GLY A 98 -38.75 -20.03 13.61
C GLY A 98 -37.50 -20.68 14.19
N THR A 99 -36.96 -21.69 13.51
CA THR A 99 -35.73 -22.40 13.90
C THR A 99 -34.47 -21.80 13.27
N ASN A 100 -34.61 -20.82 12.35
CA ASN A 100 -33.48 -20.21 11.68
C ASN A 100 -33.05 -18.95 12.40
N SER A 101 -31.72 -18.74 12.47
CA SER A 101 -31.11 -17.60 13.13
C SER A 101 -29.87 -17.13 12.36
N VAL A 102 -29.70 -15.84 12.34
CA VAL A 102 -28.59 -15.18 11.64
C VAL A 102 -28.00 -14.11 12.54
N PRO A 103 -26.68 -14.11 12.78
CA PRO A 103 -26.01 -13.00 13.45
C PRO A 103 -26.12 -11.75 12.58
N ILE A 104 -26.50 -10.64 13.20
CA ILE A 104 -26.73 -9.36 12.54
C ILE A 104 -26.02 -8.25 13.28
N GLU A 105 -25.75 -7.20 12.55
CA GLU A 105 -25.47 -5.90 13.11
C GLU A 105 -26.80 -5.15 13.30
N LEU A 106 -27.22 -4.99 14.55
CA LEU A 106 -28.42 -4.26 14.90
C LEU A 106 -28.09 -2.78 15.07
N LYS A 107 -28.75 -1.92 14.29
CA LYS A 107 -28.60 -0.47 14.31
C LYS A 107 -29.91 0.19 14.71
N GLY A 108 -29.91 0.88 15.86
CA GLY A 108 -31.01 1.74 16.28
C GLY A 108 -30.76 3.15 15.77
N VAL A 109 -31.79 3.78 15.22
CA VAL A 109 -31.70 5.13 14.66
C VAL A 109 -32.81 6.02 15.20
N ASP A 110 -32.54 7.32 15.34
CA ASP A 110 -33.54 8.32 15.67
C ASP A 110 -34.34 8.75 14.45
N ALA A 111 -35.32 9.65 14.67
CA ALA A 111 -36.18 10.17 13.61
C ALA A 111 -35.45 11.13 12.63
N VAL A 112 -34.26 11.61 12.99
CA VAL A 112 -33.49 12.58 12.19
C VAL A 112 -32.53 11.85 11.23
N TYR A 113 -32.29 10.57 11.46
CA TYR A 113 -31.42 9.74 10.63
C TYR A 113 -32.02 9.47 9.23
N PRO A 114 -31.27 9.56 8.15
CA PRO A 114 -29.86 9.98 8.06
C PRO A 114 -29.74 11.50 7.92
N LEU A 115 -28.74 12.12 8.58
CA LEU A 115 -28.44 13.54 8.43
C LEU A 115 -27.93 13.91 7.04
N TYR A 116 -27.17 13.01 6.42
CA TYR A 116 -26.61 13.14 5.08
C TYR A 116 -26.87 11.87 4.27
N GLY A 117 -27.07 12.04 2.96
CA GLY A 117 -27.40 10.95 2.06
C GLY A 117 -28.85 10.50 2.17
N THR A 118 -29.15 9.33 1.62
CA THR A 118 -30.48 8.73 1.62
C THR A 118 -30.41 7.25 1.94
N LEU A 119 -31.29 6.77 2.81
CA LEU A 119 -31.47 5.36 3.04
C LEU A 119 -32.38 4.80 1.94
N ALA A 120 -31.81 4.02 1.01
CA ALA A 120 -32.53 3.46 -0.11
C ALA A 120 -33.09 2.07 0.21
N LEU A 121 -34.38 1.85 -0.12
CA LEU A 121 -35.05 0.57 0.02
C LEU A 121 -35.35 -0.04 -1.35
N ARG A 122 -35.48 -1.35 -1.45
CA ARG A 122 -35.86 -2.03 -2.67
C ARG A 122 -37.28 -1.65 -3.08
N GLY A 123 -37.43 -0.89 -4.18
CA GLY A 123 -38.70 -0.43 -4.70
C GLY A 123 -39.22 0.92 -4.13
N GLU A 124 -38.49 1.53 -3.19
CA GLU A 124 -38.86 2.84 -2.60
C GLU A 124 -37.59 3.68 -2.38
N THR A 125 -37.70 4.99 -2.61
CA THR A 125 -36.51 5.89 -2.54
C THR A 125 -36.25 6.48 -1.15
N SER A 126 -37.16 6.28 -0.18
CA SER A 126 -37.02 6.84 1.18
C SER A 126 -37.74 5.98 2.21
N ALA A 127 -37.04 5.70 3.33
CA ALA A 127 -37.73 5.17 4.51
C ALA A 127 -38.59 6.28 5.15
N LYS A 128 -39.88 6.07 5.23
CA LYS A 128 -40.73 6.82 6.16
C LYS A 128 -40.31 6.48 7.59
N SER A 129 -40.60 7.36 8.56
CA SER A 129 -40.20 7.18 9.96
C SER A 129 -40.45 5.74 10.44
N LEU A 130 -39.38 5.10 10.93
CA LEU A 130 -39.44 3.78 11.53
C LEU A 130 -40.25 3.82 12.83
N ASP A 131 -41.31 3.04 12.90
CA ASP A 131 -42.03 2.85 14.16
C ASP A 131 -41.31 1.82 15.07
N ALA A 132 -41.73 1.70 16.32
CA ALA A 132 -41.09 0.82 17.30
C ALA A 132 -41.24 -0.67 16.99
N ASN A 133 -42.04 -1.07 16.03
CA ASN A 133 -42.37 -2.47 15.66
C ASN A 133 -41.78 -2.86 14.29
N THR A 134 -41.18 -1.91 13.57
CA THR A 134 -40.72 -2.13 12.21
C THR A 134 -39.18 -2.28 12.18
N VAL A 135 -38.72 -3.22 11.36
CA VAL A 135 -37.28 -3.42 11.07
C VAL A 135 -37.04 -3.34 9.58
N LEU A 136 -35.97 -2.65 9.19
CA LEU A 136 -35.42 -2.70 7.84
C LEU A 136 -34.24 -3.66 7.83
N ILE A 137 -34.18 -4.54 6.83
CA ILE A 137 -33.17 -5.60 6.76
C ILE A 137 -32.29 -5.47 5.52
N GLY A 138 -31.02 -5.83 5.64
CA GLY A 138 -30.12 -5.93 4.49
C GLY A 138 -30.46 -7.11 3.57
N PRO A 139 -30.05 -7.08 2.28
CA PRO A 139 -30.34 -8.15 1.30
C PRO A 139 -29.85 -9.51 1.73
N ALA A 140 -28.65 -9.57 2.31
CA ALA A 140 -28.07 -10.82 2.79
C ALA A 140 -28.87 -11.45 3.95
N LEU A 141 -29.50 -10.64 4.82
CA LEU A 141 -30.38 -11.15 5.87
C LEU A 141 -31.68 -11.67 5.27
N ALA A 142 -32.25 -10.94 4.32
CA ALA A 142 -33.46 -11.36 3.60
C ALA A 142 -33.26 -12.72 2.92
N GLU A 143 -32.14 -12.93 2.26
CA GLU A 143 -31.77 -14.15 1.56
C GLU A 143 -31.55 -15.31 2.55
N ARG A 144 -30.72 -15.10 3.60
CA ARG A 144 -30.39 -16.13 4.60
C ARG A 144 -31.61 -16.65 5.37
N LEU A 145 -32.57 -15.77 5.69
CA LEU A 145 -33.81 -16.14 6.39
C LEU A 145 -34.97 -16.46 5.45
N GLY A 146 -34.83 -16.25 4.14
CA GLY A 146 -35.91 -16.41 3.16
C GLY A 146 -37.11 -15.53 3.46
N ILE A 147 -36.88 -14.24 3.80
CA ILE A 147 -37.93 -13.28 4.21
C ILE A 147 -37.95 -12.03 3.34
N GLY A 148 -39.13 -11.46 3.19
CA GLY A 148 -39.37 -10.20 2.52
C GLY A 148 -40.20 -9.25 3.36
N ARG A 149 -40.66 -8.16 2.75
CA ARG A 149 -41.53 -7.15 3.38
C ARG A 149 -42.79 -7.81 3.97
N GLY A 150 -43.19 -7.41 5.17
CA GLY A 150 -44.34 -7.94 5.90
C GLY A 150 -44.07 -9.19 6.72
N ALA A 151 -42.92 -9.85 6.55
CA ALA A 151 -42.53 -11.00 7.35
C ALA A 151 -42.22 -10.58 8.81
N GLN A 152 -42.42 -11.51 9.74
CA GLN A 152 -42.01 -11.28 11.13
C GLN A 152 -40.68 -11.94 11.43
N LEU A 153 -39.85 -11.26 12.23
CA LEU A 153 -38.65 -11.80 12.83
C LEU A 153 -38.51 -11.31 14.27
N ARG A 154 -37.81 -12.07 15.10
CA ARG A 154 -37.54 -11.74 16.50
C ARG A 154 -36.11 -11.21 16.66
N LEU A 155 -36.01 -10.09 17.40
CA LEU A 155 -34.74 -9.49 17.83
C LEU A 155 -34.76 -9.38 19.35
N GLY A 156 -33.84 -10.06 20.03
CA GLY A 156 -33.89 -10.20 21.48
C GLY A 156 -35.22 -10.80 21.94
N THR A 157 -35.96 -10.11 22.79
CA THR A 157 -37.25 -10.55 23.34
C THR A 157 -38.46 -10.11 22.50
N ALA A 158 -38.29 -9.17 21.56
CA ALA A 158 -39.39 -8.56 20.80
C ALA A 158 -39.50 -9.08 19.37
N ALA A 159 -40.75 -9.14 18.87
CA ALA A 159 -41.06 -9.40 17.46
C ALA A 159 -41.17 -8.10 16.67
N PHE A 160 -40.62 -8.10 15.44
CA PHE A 160 -40.62 -7.00 14.51
C PHE A 160 -41.18 -7.42 13.16
N THR A 161 -41.84 -6.49 12.46
CA THR A 161 -42.30 -6.69 11.10
C THR A 161 -41.31 -6.06 10.12
N VAL A 162 -40.92 -6.81 9.09
CA VAL A 162 -40.02 -6.30 8.05
C VAL A 162 -40.71 -5.22 7.21
N GLY A 163 -40.30 -3.97 7.36
CA GLY A 163 -40.80 -2.84 6.61
C GLY A 163 -40.23 -2.72 5.19
N GLY A 164 -38.99 -3.19 4.97
CA GLY A 164 -38.33 -3.09 3.69
C GLY A 164 -36.93 -3.74 3.68
N ILE A 165 -36.34 -3.87 2.47
CA ILE A 165 -35.00 -4.36 2.26
C ILE A 165 -34.11 -3.19 1.88
N VAL A 166 -33.09 -2.91 2.69
CA VAL A 166 -32.12 -1.82 2.51
C VAL A 166 -31.19 -2.15 1.34
N THR A 167 -31.14 -1.33 0.32
CA THR A 167 -30.24 -1.47 -0.81
C THR A 167 -28.99 -0.59 -0.70
N SER A 168 -29.13 0.55 -0.03
CA SER A 168 -28.01 1.46 0.21
C SER A 168 -28.16 2.16 1.55
N GLU A 169 -27.11 2.10 2.34
CA GLU A 169 -26.97 2.79 3.61
C GLU A 169 -25.86 3.85 3.47
N PRO A 170 -26.13 5.15 3.72
CA PRO A 170 -25.22 6.23 3.38
C PRO A 170 -23.92 6.20 4.19
N ASP A 171 -23.99 5.86 5.48
CA ASP A 171 -22.87 5.90 6.43
C ASP A 171 -22.15 4.54 6.60
N ARG A 172 -22.44 3.55 5.75
CA ARG A 172 -21.86 2.20 5.83
C ARG A 172 -20.34 2.17 5.73
N LEU A 173 -19.76 3.02 4.86
CA LEU A 173 -18.30 3.09 4.69
C LEU A 173 -17.58 3.68 5.91
N GLY A 174 -18.21 4.62 6.61
CA GLY A 174 -17.68 5.21 7.84
C GLY A 174 -17.70 4.29 9.05
N GLU A 175 -18.52 3.23 8.98
CA GLU A 175 -18.69 2.26 10.06
C GLU A 175 -17.57 1.21 10.15
N GLY A 176 -16.75 1.06 9.09
CA GLY A 176 -15.67 0.08 9.04
C GLY A 176 -16.15 -1.34 8.81
N PHE A 177 -15.49 -2.31 9.45
CA PHE A 177 -15.86 -3.73 9.33
C PHE A 177 -17.16 -4.02 10.07
N THR A 178 -18.12 -4.62 9.38
CA THR A 178 -19.40 -5.06 9.92
C THR A 178 -19.42 -6.56 10.13
N PHE A 179 -19.84 -7.00 11.33
CA PHE A 179 -19.86 -8.44 11.70
C PHE A 179 -21.22 -9.08 11.39
N GLY A 180 -21.73 -8.91 10.19
CA GLY A 180 -22.98 -9.52 9.77
C GLY A 180 -23.85 -8.61 8.91
N PRO A 181 -24.98 -9.12 8.39
CA PRO A 181 -25.95 -8.32 7.67
C PRO A 181 -26.64 -7.33 8.61
N VAL A 182 -26.93 -6.13 8.11
CA VAL A 182 -27.55 -5.05 8.89
C VAL A 182 -29.04 -5.27 9.10
N ALA A 183 -29.52 -4.93 10.31
CA ALA A 183 -30.94 -4.73 10.63
C ALA A 183 -31.10 -3.37 11.32
N ILE A 184 -31.97 -2.51 10.80
CA ILE A 184 -32.18 -1.16 11.29
C ILE A 184 -33.55 -1.05 11.94
N VAL A 185 -33.58 -0.56 13.18
CA VAL A 185 -34.82 -0.30 13.94
C VAL A 185 -34.78 1.15 14.48
N SER A 186 -35.91 1.64 14.99
CA SER A 186 -35.92 2.90 15.74
C SER A 186 -35.21 2.74 17.11
N LEU A 187 -34.83 3.86 17.75
CA LEU A 187 -34.28 3.81 19.13
C LEU A 187 -35.31 3.19 20.11
N ASP A 188 -36.60 3.49 19.94
CA ASP A 188 -37.67 2.84 20.71
C ASP A 188 -37.75 1.34 20.42
N GLY A 189 -37.48 0.93 19.17
CA GLY A 189 -37.38 -0.48 18.79
C GLY A 189 -36.19 -1.16 19.49
N ILE A 190 -35.01 -0.53 19.57
CA ILE A 190 -33.89 -1.07 20.37
C ILE A 190 -34.27 -1.29 21.82
N ALA A 191 -34.92 -0.32 22.47
CA ALA A 191 -35.36 -0.45 23.86
C ALA A 191 -36.25 -1.68 24.07
N ARG A 192 -37.17 -1.96 23.12
CA ARG A 192 -38.04 -3.14 23.18
C ARG A 192 -37.33 -4.48 23.02
N THR A 193 -36.18 -4.52 22.37
CA THR A 193 -35.43 -5.77 22.22
C THR A 193 -34.93 -6.33 23.55
N GLY A 194 -34.81 -5.51 24.59
CA GLY A 194 -34.21 -5.88 25.88
C GLY A 194 -32.72 -6.22 25.81
N LEU A 195 -32.03 -5.88 24.71
CA LEU A 195 -30.62 -6.22 24.51
C LEU A 195 -29.67 -5.20 25.13
N VAL A 196 -30.09 -3.94 25.30
CA VAL A 196 -29.31 -2.90 25.96
C VAL A 196 -29.52 -3.00 27.48
N GLN A 197 -28.57 -3.63 28.15
CA GLN A 197 -28.56 -3.85 29.59
C GLN A 197 -27.21 -3.37 30.17
N PRO A 198 -27.08 -3.12 31.46
CA PRO A 198 -25.81 -2.85 32.10
C PRO A 198 -24.79 -3.98 31.79
N GLY A 199 -23.66 -3.62 31.20
CA GLY A 199 -22.63 -4.58 30.76
C GLY A 199 -22.77 -5.08 29.32
N SER A 200 -23.85 -4.79 28.61
CA SER A 200 -24.00 -5.15 27.19
C SER A 200 -23.00 -4.39 26.31
N LEU A 201 -22.49 -5.06 25.28
CA LEU A 201 -21.54 -4.47 24.33
C LEU A 201 -22.30 -3.72 23.22
N TYR A 202 -22.48 -2.42 23.38
CA TYR A 202 -23.06 -1.54 22.36
C TYR A 202 -22.27 -0.24 22.24
N GLU A 203 -22.42 0.45 21.14
CA GLU A 203 -21.81 1.74 20.85
C GLU A 203 -22.89 2.78 20.56
N SER A 204 -22.87 3.89 21.31
CA SER A 204 -23.74 5.04 21.06
C SER A 204 -22.95 6.05 20.24
N LYS A 205 -23.51 6.48 19.10
CA LYS A 205 -22.93 7.45 18.19
C LYS A 205 -23.85 8.66 18.04
N TYR A 206 -23.27 9.83 18.20
CA TYR A 206 -23.92 11.12 18.05
C TYR A 206 -23.29 11.83 16.86
N ARG A 207 -24.04 11.91 15.76
CA ARG A 207 -23.63 12.58 14.52
C ARG A 207 -24.23 13.95 14.46
N ILE A 208 -23.41 14.93 14.09
CA ILE A 208 -23.82 16.32 14.13
C ILE A 208 -23.64 16.94 12.75
N ARG A 209 -24.70 17.60 12.27
CA ARG A 209 -24.65 18.51 11.15
C ARG A 209 -24.35 19.90 11.67
N LEU A 210 -23.17 20.42 11.35
CA LEU A 210 -22.73 21.73 11.75
C LEU A 210 -23.38 22.84 10.90
N PRO A 211 -23.49 24.08 11.42
CA PRO A 211 -23.85 25.25 10.62
C PRO A 211 -22.84 25.47 9.49
N THR A 212 -23.28 26.01 8.36
CA THR A 212 -22.44 26.30 7.20
C THR A 212 -21.26 27.18 7.57
N GLY A 213 -20.05 26.74 7.23
CA GLY A 213 -18.80 27.46 7.54
C GLY A 213 -18.19 27.15 8.91
N ALA A 214 -18.83 26.32 9.75
CA ALA A 214 -18.23 25.89 11.01
C ALA A 214 -17.12 24.87 10.79
N SER A 215 -16.03 25.01 11.57
CA SER A 215 -14.89 24.07 11.52
C SER A 215 -15.21 22.80 12.33
N PRO A 216 -15.17 21.60 11.73
CA PRO A 216 -15.35 20.33 12.45
C PRO A 216 -14.32 20.15 13.56
N THR A 217 -13.05 20.48 13.29
CA THR A 217 -11.96 20.36 14.26
C THR A 217 -12.19 21.25 15.49
N ALA A 218 -12.56 22.52 15.27
CA ALA A 218 -12.86 23.43 16.39
C ALA A 218 -14.08 22.98 17.21
N ALA A 219 -15.08 22.35 16.59
CA ALA A 219 -16.23 21.77 17.29
C ALA A 219 -15.82 20.59 18.16
N THR A 220 -15.00 19.66 17.62
CA THR A 220 -14.49 18.52 18.38
C THR A 220 -13.60 18.95 19.55
N ASP A 221 -12.71 19.93 19.37
CA ASP A 221 -11.79 20.40 20.40
C ASP A 221 -12.54 21.06 21.56
N ARG A 222 -13.57 21.87 21.26
CA ARG A 222 -14.44 22.46 22.30
C ARG A 222 -15.17 21.40 23.13
N PHE A 223 -15.71 20.37 22.44
CA PHE A 223 -16.41 19.29 23.13
C PHE A 223 -15.46 18.47 24.00
N LYS A 224 -14.27 18.11 23.48
CA LYS A 224 -13.24 17.40 24.24
C LYS A 224 -12.75 18.16 25.44
N ALA A 225 -12.54 19.47 25.32
CA ALA A 225 -12.14 20.31 26.43
C ALA A 225 -13.18 20.34 27.56
N ALA A 226 -14.48 20.32 27.20
CA ALA A 226 -15.57 20.32 28.18
C ALA A 226 -15.80 18.95 28.84
N PHE A 227 -15.51 17.84 28.13
CA PHE A 227 -15.80 16.47 28.58
C PHE A 227 -14.59 15.54 28.42
N ALA A 228 -13.43 15.98 28.92
CA ALA A 228 -12.15 15.27 28.75
C ALA A 228 -12.15 13.85 29.35
N THR A 229 -12.90 13.62 30.42
CA THR A 229 -13.02 12.32 31.11
C THR A 229 -14.11 11.41 30.53
N GLY A 230 -14.86 11.87 29.52
CA GLY A 230 -16.01 11.16 28.98
C GLY A 230 -15.71 9.93 28.13
N GLY A 231 -14.46 9.66 27.81
CA GLY A 231 -14.08 8.51 26.96
C GLY A 231 -14.57 8.61 25.51
N TRP A 232 -14.82 9.80 25.00
CA TRP A 232 -15.35 10.04 23.68
C TRP A 232 -14.34 9.77 22.57
N GLU A 233 -14.67 8.89 21.65
CA GLU A 233 -14.01 8.79 20.36
C GLU A 233 -14.64 9.81 19.40
N THR A 234 -13.82 10.54 18.65
CA THR A 234 -14.30 11.58 17.75
C THR A 234 -13.80 11.39 16.33
N LYS A 235 -14.69 11.56 15.36
CA LYS A 235 -14.34 11.58 13.93
C LYS A 235 -14.90 12.86 13.29
N THR A 236 -14.24 13.34 12.26
CA THR A 236 -14.68 14.49 11.46
C THR A 236 -14.92 14.06 10.03
N ARG A 237 -15.73 14.79 9.27
CA ARG A 237 -15.98 14.52 7.84
C ARG A 237 -14.70 14.50 7.00
N ASP A 238 -13.67 15.26 7.42
CA ASP A 238 -12.39 15.33 6.73
C ASP A 238 -11.56 14.06 6.97
N ARG A 239 -11.97 13.21 7.95
CA ARG A 239 -11.40 11.89 8.29
C ARG A 239 -12.51 10.90 8.60
N ALA A 240 -13.41 10.74 7.63
CA ALA A 240 -14.62 9.93 7.80
C ALA A 240 -14.35 8.42 7.88
N ALA A 241 -13.32 7.94 7.20
CA ALA A 241 -12.97 6.53 7.12
C ALA A 241 -11.47 6.30 7.40
N PRO A 242 -10.97 6.49 8.64
CA PRO A 242 -9.53 6.48 8.94
C PRO A 242 -8.81 5.18 8.56
N GLY A 243 -9.53 4.06 8.48
CA GLY A 243 -8.99 2.78 8.01
C GLY A 243 -8.75 2.77 6.51
N ALA A 244 -9.74 3.20 5.74
CA ALA A 244 -9.66 3.27 4.28
C ALA A 244 -8.67 4.34 3.83
N GLU A 245 -8.67 5.51 4.47
CA GLU A 245 -7.72 6.60 4.18
C GLU A 245 -6.28 6.15 4.40
N ARG A 246 -5.93 5.62 5.57
CA ARG A 246 -4.58 5.11 5.83
C ARG A 246 -4.14 4.04 4.85
N PHE A 247 -5.10 3.24 4.37
CA PHE A 247 -4.83 2.25 3.35
C PHE A 247 -4.53 2.91 2.00
N VAL A 248 -5.38 3.84 1.54
CA VAL A 248 -5.21 4.55 0.26
C VAL A 248 -3.92 5.36 0.28
N ASP A 249 -3.62 6.07 1.38
CA ASP A 249 -2.39 6.85 1.55
C ASP A 249 -1.13 5.98 1.43
N ARG A 250 -1.07 4.86 2.17
CA ARG A 250 0.09 3.93 2.10
C ARG A 250 0.25 3.30 0.73
N MET A 251 -0.87 2.89 0.11
CA MET A 251 -0.84 2.34 -1.25
C MET A 251 -0.45 3.40 -2.27
N GLY A 252 -1.01 4.61 -2.14
CA GLY A 252 -0.66 5.75 -3.00
C GLY A 252 0.82 6.10 -2.91
N GLN A 253 1.37 6.18 -1.70
CA GLN A 253 2.80 6.41 -1.46
C GLN A 253 3.66 5.30 -2.09
N PHE A 254 3.32 4.03 -1.84
CA PHE A 254 4.05 2.89 -2.42
C PHE A 254 4.01 2.92 -3.96
N LEU A 255 2.82 3.10 -4.54
CA LEU A 255 2.65 3.15 -5.99
C LEU A 255 3.39 4.34 -6.61
N LEU A 256 3.41 5.50 -5.94
CA LEU A 256 4.15 6.68 -6.36
C LEU A 256 5.67 6.42 -6.36
N LEU A 257 6.19 5.75 -5.33
CA LEU A 257 7.60 5.35 -5.26
C LEU A 257 7.96 4.36 -6.40
N VAL A 258 7.08 3.41 -6.70
CA VAL A 258 7.24 2.49 -7.85
C VAL A 258 7.21 3.27 -9.17
N GLY A 259 6.27 4.21 -9.34
CA GLY A 259 6.18 5.08 -10.51
C GLY A 259 7.42 5.95 -10.71
N LEU A 260 7.95 6.54 -9.62
CA LEU A 260 9.18 7.33 -9.65
C LEU A 260 10.39 6.44 -10.00
N SER A 261 10.47 5.22 -9.45
CA SER A 261 11.50 4.23 -9.83
C SER A 261 11.43 3.89 -11.30
N ALA A 262 10.23 3.61 -11.83
CA ALA A 262 10.02 3.33 -13.24
C ALA A 262 10.45 4.52 -14.13
N LEU A 263 10.21 5.75 -13.68
CA LEU A 263 10.60 6.95 -14.40
C LEU A 263 12.12 7.16 -14.39
N VAL A 264 12.83 6.90 -13.28
CA VAL A 264 14.30 6.94 -13.22
C VAL A 264 14.90 5.89 -14.17
N ILE A 265 14.34 4.69 -14.16
CA ILE A 265 14.72 3.61 -15.09
C ILE A 265 14.48 4.05 -16.52
N ALA A 266 13.32 4.62 -16.83
CA ALA A 266 13.00 5.18 -18.15
C ALA A 266 13.99 6.25 -18.58
N GLY A 267 14.47 7.10 -17.65
CA GLY A 267 15.51 8.11 -17.88
C GLY A 267 16.81 7.51 -18.42
N ILE A 268 17.27 6.40 -17.88
CA ILE A 268 18.45 5.67 -18.41
C ILE A 268 18.18 5.23 -19.85
N GLY A 269 16.99 4.72 -20.14
CA GLY A 269 16.55 4.36 -21.49
C GLY A 269 16.53 5.55 -22.43
N VAL A 270 16.05 6.70 -21.96
CA VAL A 270 16.09 8.00 -22.69
C VAL A 270 17.52 8.38 -23.06
N GLY A 271 18.43 8.38 -22.08
CA GLY A 271 19.85 8.68 -22.31
C GLY A 271 20.51 7.74 -23.33
N ASN A 272 20.24 6.44 -23.22
CA ASN A 272 20.71 5.44 -24.16
C ASN A 272 20.12 5.62 -25.56
N GLY A 273 18.82 5.95 -25.65
CA GLY A 273 18.12 6.23 -26.91
C GLY A 273 18.71 7.44 -27.64
N VAL A 274 18.90 8.54 -26.92
CA VAL A 274 19.50 9.78 -27.48
C VAL A 274 20.96 9.55 -27.89
N SER A 275 21.75 8.86 -27.05
CA SER A 275 23.11 8.50 -27.37
C SER A 275 23.20 7.65 -28.65
N SER A 276 22.33 6.65 -28.81
CA SER A 276 22.23 5.81 -30.01
C SER A 276 21.86 6.65 -31.24
N TYR A 277 20.88 7.55 -31.11
CA TYR A 277 20.45 8.44 -32.18
C TYR A 277 21.55 9.37 -32.66
N LEU A 278 22.22 10.05 -31.71
CA LEU A 278 23.32 10.98 -32.04
C LEU A 278 24.52 10.25 -32.62
N THR A 279 24.81 9.03 -32.18
CA THR A 279 25.86 8.20 -32.79
C THR A 279 25.55 7.86 -34.25
N ALA A 280 24.32 7.48 -34.56
CA ALA A 280 23.89 7.22 -35.94
C ALA A 280 23.91 8.47 -36.82
N ARG A 281 23.83 9.67 -36.24
CA ARG A 281 23.84 10.95 -36.93
C ARG A 281 25.21 11.63 -36.97
N ARG A 282 26.28 10.99 -36.49
CA ARG A 282 27.65 11.57 -36.47
C ARG A 282 28.11 12.07 -37.85
N GLY A 283 27.84 11.33 -38.93
CA GLY A 283 28.18 11.74 -40.31
C GLY A 283 27.43 13.03 -40.72
N SER A 284 26.12 13.12 -40.44
CA SER A 284 25.33 14.33 -40.72
C SER A 284 25.82 15.53 -39.89
N ILE A 285 26.19 15.32 -38.62
CA ILE A 285 26.74 16.36 -37.73
C ILE A 285 28.06 16.89 -38.30
N ALA A 286 28.94 16.00 -38.72
CA ALA A 286 30.22 16.39 -39.29
C ALA A 286 30.06 17.11 -40.64
N ALA A 287 29.14 16.65 -41.51
CA ALA A 287 28.81 17.32 -42.77
C ALA A 287 28.27 18.76 -42.54
N LEU A 288 27.35 18.94 -41.60
CA LEU A 288 26.85 20.28 -41.24
C LEU A 288 27.98 21.20 -40.77
N LYS A 289 28.93 20.68 -39.98
CA LYS A 289 30.11 21.48 -39.54
C LYS A 289 31.09 21.81 -40.68
N VAL A 290 31.30 20.92 -41.63
CA VAL A 290 32.09 21.19 -42.84
C VAL A 290 31.42 22.30 -43.68
N LEU A 291 30.07 22.33 -43.72
CA LEU A 291 29.30 23.38 -44.38
C LEU A 291 29.24 24.70 -43.57
N GLY A 292 29.99 24.81 -42.47
CA GLY A 292 30.11 26.05 -41.70
C GLY A 292 29.13 26.17 -40.50
N ALA A 293 28.36 25.14 -40.17
CA ALA A 293 27.49 25.19 -38.99
C ALA A 293 28.30 25.20 -37.69
N THR A 294 28.04 26.20 -36.83
CA THR A 294 28.66 26.28 -35.50
C THR A 294 28.15 25.16 -34.59
N SER A 295 28.98 24.78 -33.59
CA SER A 295 28.57 23.79 -32.59
C SER A 295 27.25 24.16 -31.89
N GLY A 296 26.96 25.45 -31.71
CA GLY A 296 25.71 25.97 -31.15
C GLY A 296 24.49 25.72 -32.05
N ILE A 297 24.62 25.88 -33.37
CA ILE A 297 23.52 25.58 -34.30
C ILE A 297 23.22 24.06 -34.30
N VAL A 298 24.28 23.25 -34.40
CA VAL A 298 24.16 21.78 -34.34
C VAL A 298 23.46 21.33 -33.04
N ALA A 299 23.92 21.84 -31.91
CA ALA A 299 23.29 21.53 -30.61
C ALA A 299 21.80 21.90 -30.58
N ARG A 300 21.43 23.11 -31.07
CA ARG A 300 20.03 23.56 -31.16
C ARG A 300 19.17 22.65 -32.04
N ILE A 301 19.67 22.14 -33.16
CA ILE A 301 18.96 21.25 -34.07
C ILE A 301 18.59 19.96 -33.31
N TYR A 302 19.57 19.32 -32.68
CA TYR A 302 19.33 18.05 -31.99
C TYR A 302 18.57 18.19 -30.66
N VAL A 303 18.77 19.30 -29.94
CA VAL A 303 17.95 19.66 -28.78
C VAL A 303 16.49 19.78 -29.17
N LEU A 304 16.17 20.48 -30.28
CA LEU A 304 14.80 20.64 -30.76
C LEU A 304 14.17 19.29 -31.17
N GLN A 305 14.90 18.41 -31.85
CA GLN A 305 14.43 17.11 -32.28
C GLN A 305 14.12 16.22 -31.07
N VAL A 306 15.04 16.16 -30.08
CA VAL A 306 14.86 15.40 -28.84
C VAL A 306 13.71 15.97 -28.03
N ALA A 307 13.60 17.33 -27.94
CA ALA A 307 12.52 17.98 -27.20
C ALA A 307 11.12 17.68 -27.79
N VAL A 308 11.00 17.67 -29.13
CA VAL A 308 9.75 17.33 -29.81
C VAL A 308 9.35 15.87 -29.50
N VAL A 309 10.28 14.92 -29.62
CA VAL A 309 9.98 13.51 -29.35
C VAL A 309 9.73 13.27 -27.86
N ALA A 310 10.47 13.95 -26.98
CA ALA A 310 10.21 13.89 -25.54
C ALA A 310 8.82 14.46 -25.19
N GLY A 311 8.46 15.61 -25.80
CA GLY A 311 7.12 16.18 -25.64
C GLY A 311 6.01 15.25 -26.12
N MET A 312 6.21 14.57 -27.26
CA MET A 312 5.27 13.56 -27.76
C MET A 312 5.16 12.36 -26.79
N GLY A 313 6.28 11.87 -26.25
CA GLY A 313 6.29 10.78 -25.27
C GLY A 313 5.59 11.15 -23.98
N ILE A 314 5.86 12.36 -23.46
CA ILE A 314 5.19 12.89 -22.26
C ILE A 314 3.69 13.05 -22.52
N ALA A 315 3.29 13.70 -23.61
CA ALA A 315 1.88 13.90 -23.96
C ALA A 315 1.13 12.57 -24.11
N ALA A 316 1.70 11.59 -24.82
CA ALA A 316 1.14 10.26 -24.96
C ALA A 316 1.03 9.55 -23.61
N GLY A 317 2.03 9.67 -22.71
CA GLY A 317 2.01 9.15 -21.37
C GLY A 317 0.90 9.77 -20.51
N LEU A 318 0.72 11.10 -20.57
CA LEU A 318 -0.35 11.80 -19.87
C LEU A 318 -1.73 11.35 -20.36
N ILE A 319 -1.93 11.21 -21.67
CA ILE A 319 -3.18 10.71 -22.26
C ILE A 319 -3.45 9.29 -21.75
N ALA A 320 -2.43 8.40 -21.77
CA ALA A 320 -2.55 7.05 -21.25
C ALA A 320 -2.92 7.07 -19.76
N GLY A 321 -2.30 7.94 -18.95
CA GLY A 321 -2.62 8.12 -17.53
C GLY A 321 -4.07 8.50 -17.29
N VAL A 322 -4.60 9.46 -18.07
CA VAL A 322 -6.01 9.87 -18.00
C VAL A 322 -6.96 8.72 -18.39
N VAL A 323 -6.64 7.99 -19.46
CA VAL A 323 -7.48 6.88 -19.96
C VAL A 323 -7.44 5.67 -19.02
N THR A 324 -6.34 5.47 -18.28
CA THR A 324 -6.19 4.34 -17.37
C THR A 324 -7.20 4.39 -16.21
N VAL A 325 -7.54 5.58 -15.70
CA VAL A 325 -8.49 5.72 -14.58
C VAL A 325 -9.88 5.17 -14.93
N PRO A 326 -10.58 5.65 -16.01
CA PRO A 326 -11.88 5.09 -16.37
C PRO A 326 -11.80 3.62 -16.78
N LEU A 327 -10.68 3.17 -17.36
CA LEU A 327 -10.46 1.78 -17.70
C LEU A 327 -10.40 0.89 -16.45
N ILE A 328 -9.70 1.32 -15.40
CA ILE A 328 -9.65 0.61 -14.11
C ILE A 328 -11.04 0.60 -13.46
N VAL A 329 -11.76 1.72 -13.46
CA VAL A 329 -13.12 1.79 -12.92
C VAL A 329 -14.07 0.86 -13.68
N TRP A 330 -13.95 0.77 -14.99
CA TRP A 330 -14.77 -0.14 -15.80
C TRP A 330 -14.44 -1.62 -15.56
N LEU A 331 -13.16 -1.97 -15.40
CA LEU A 331 -12.72 -3.37 -15.21
C LEU A 331 -12.85 -3.85 -13.76
N ALA A 332 -12.69 -2.98 -12.78
CA ALA A 332 -12.55 -3.30 -11.37
C ALA A 332 -13.39 -2.40 -10.46
N GLY A 333 -14.40 -1.71 -10.99
CA GLY A 333 -15.20 -0.77 -10.21
C GLY A 333 -15.94 -1.40 -9.03
N ASP A 334 -16.37 -2.66 -9.18
CA ASP A 334 -17.03 -3.43 -8.11
C ASP A 334 -16.07 -3.87 -7.00
N VAL A 335 -14.77 -3.79 -7.26
CA VAL A 335 -13.69 -4.21 -6.36
C VAL A 335 -13.11 -3.02 -5.59
N LEU A 336 -13.28 -1.79 -6.11
CA LEU A 336 -12.78 -0.59 -5.46
C LEU A 336 -13.63 -0.21 -4.25
N PRO A 337 -13.03 0.18 -3.11
CA PRO A 337 -13.77 0.59 -1.92
C PRO A 337 -14.69 1.80 -2.18
N VAL A 338 -14.28 2.67 -3.10
CA VAL A 338 -15.07 3.78 -3.63
C VAL A 338 -14.78 3.90 -5.12
N ALA A 339 -15.79 3.78 -5.97
CA ALA A 339 -15.63 4.01 -7.40
C ALA A 339 -15.54 5.52 -7.66
N PRO A 340 -14.37 6.06 -8.05
CA PRO A 340 -14.20 7.47 -8.28
C PRO A 340 -14.97 7.89 -9.54
N ARG A 341 -15.56 9.10 -9.51
CA ARG A 341 -16.11 9.71 -10.71
C ARG A 341 -14.99 10.10 -11.65
N PHE A 342 -15.24 9.96 -12.94
CA PHE A 342 -14.29 10.41 -13.95
C PHE A 342 -14.13 11.92 -13.88
N THR A 343 -12.99 12.37 -13.38
CA THR A 343 -12.57 13.78 -13.39
C THR A 343 -11.11 13.85 -13.80
N VAL A 344 -10.77 14.77 -14.68
CA VAL A 344 -9.38 14.99 -15.07
C VAL A 344 -8.68 15.75 -13.94
N GLN A 345 -7.74 15.08 -13.30
CA GLN A 345 -6.98 15.64 -12.18
C GLN A 345 -5.74 16.38 -12.71
N ALA A 346 -5.82 17.71 -12.73
CA ALA A 346 -4.75 18.54 -13.33
C ALA A 346 -3.44 18.48 -12.55
N ALA A 347 -3.48 18.41 -11.21
CA ALA A 347 -2.28 18.45 -10.37
C ALA A 347 -1.36 17.22 -10.56
N PRO A 348 -1.84 15.96 -10.50
CA PRO A 348 -1.00 14.79 -10.80
C PRO A 348 -0.45 14.77 -12.22
N LEU A 349 -1.24 15.24 -13.19
CA LEU A 349 -0.79 15.31 -14.60
C LEU A 349 0.32 16.34 -14.78
N ALA A 350 0.18 17.53 -14.18
CA ALA A 350 1.22 18.56 -14.21
C ALA A 350 2.51 18.07 -13.52
N LEU A 351 2.36 17.36 -12.39
CA LEU A 351 3.48 16.79 -11.66
C LEU A 351 4.19 15.71 -12.48
N ALA A 352 3.44 14.77 -13.10
CA ALA A 352 4.01 13.76 -13.98
C ALA A 352 4.72 14.35 -15.20
N ALA A 353 4.15 15.42 -15.80
CA ALA A 353 4.79 16.15 -16.88
C ALA A 353 6.09 16.83 -16.45
N ALA A 354 6.10 17.47 -15.26
CA ALA A 354 7.28 18.12 -14.70
C ALA A 354 8.41 17.10 -14.44
N TYR A 355 8.10 15.98 -13.81
CA TYR A 355 9.05 14.89 -13.61
C TYR A 355 9.57 14.34 -14.93
N GLY A 356 8.69 14.09 -15.91
CA GLY A 356 9.08 13.61 -17.24
C GLY A 356 10.02 14.58 -17.96
N MET A 357 9.75 15.88 -17.86
CA MET A 357 10.60 16.93 -18.45
C MET A 357 11.97 17.01 -17.76
N LEU A 358 12.01 16.99 -16.42
CA LEU A 358 13.26 17.05 -15.65
C LEU A 358 14.13 15.82 -15.89
N ILE A 359 13.54 14.63 -15.93
CA ILE A 359 14.24 13.38 -16.23
C ILE A 359 14.74 13.37 -17.68
N ALA A 360 13.89 13.79 -18.63
CA ALA A 360 14.33 13.93 -20.02
C ALA A 360 15.54 14.88 -20.11
N LEU A 361 15.49 16.03 -19.45
CA LEU A 361 16.61 16.99 -19.43
C LEU A 361 17.87 16.38 -18.81
N ALA A 362 17.75 15.73 -17.65
CA ALA A 362 18.88 15.12 -16.92
C ALA A 362 19.64 14.10 -17.77
N PHE A 363 18.89 13.22 -18.45
CA PHE A 363 19.48 12.12 -19.20
C PHE A 363 19.81 12.44 -20.66
N THR A 364 19.24 13.51 -21.26
CA THR A 364 19.55 13.91 -22.63
C THR A 364 20.68 14.93 -22.70
N ALA A 365 20.94 15.73 -21.67
CA ALA A 365 21.97 16.74 -21.64
C ALA A 365 23.40 16.19 -21.91
N PRO A 366 23.85 15.09 -21.25
CA PRO A 366 25.19 14.55 -21.50
C PRO A 366 25.46 14.18 -22.98
N PRO A 367 24.61 13.31 -23.62
CA PRO A 367 24.85 12.95 -25.02
C PRO A 367 24.72 14.13 -26.00
N LEU A 368 23.89 15.11 -25.70
CA LEU A 368 23.74 16.31 -26.54
C LEU A 368 24.99 17.21 -26.48
N ILE A 369 25.59 17.37 -25.31
CA ILE A 369 26.83 18.12 -25.13
C ILE A 369 27.99 17.41 -25.85
N GLU A 370 28.06 16.07 -25.75
CA GLU A 370 29.06 15.28 -26.49
C GLU A 370 28.92 15.44 -28.00
N ALA A 371 27.70 15.41 -28.54
CA ALA A 371 27.46 15.61 -29.97
C ALA A 371 27.88 16.98 -30.47
N GLY A 372 27.72 18.05 -29.69
CA GLY A 372 28.17 19.40 -30.00
C GLY A 372 29.68 19.51 -30.17
N GLN A 373 30.49 18.62 -29.60
CA GLN A 373 31.94 18.63 -29.63
C GLN A 373 32.56 17.77 -30.74
N ILE A 374 31.75 17.07 -31.56
CA ILE A 374 32.25 16.28 -32.71
C ILE A 374 33.03 17.19 -33.67
N PRO A 375 34.35 16.90 -33.93
CA PRO A 375 35.13 17.73 -34.83
C PRO A 375 34.78 17.48 -36.30
N ALA A 376 34.82 18.54 -37.13
CA ALA A 376 34.59 18.45 -38.58
C ALA A 376 35.57 17.48 -39.27
N ALA A 377 36.82 17.44 -38.81
CA ALA A 377 37.86 16.54 -39.31
C ALA A 377 37.58 15.02 -39.06
N GLY A 378 36.57 14.69 -38.27
CA GLY A 378 36.15 13.29 -38.01
C GLY A 378 35.67 12.56 -39.28
N LEU A 379 35.19 13.30 -40.29
CA LEU A 379 34.83 12.75 -41.62
C LEU A 379 36.05 12.32 -42.44
N LEU A 380 37.19 12.98 -42.25
CA LEU A 380 38.39 12.77 -43.08
C LEU A 380 39.32 11.70 -42.55
N ARG A 381 39.24 11.37 -41.25
CA ARG A 381 40.19 10.49 -40.59
C ARG A 381 39.68 9.08 -40.29
N GLY A 382 38.39 8.79 -40.49
CA GLY A 382 37.79 7.43 -40.27
C GLY A 382 38.03 6.77 -38.90
N LEU A 383 38.72 7.47 -37.98
CA LEU A 383 39.05 6.91 -36.66
C LEU A 383 38.07 7.43 -35.63
N PRO A 384 37.42 6.54 -34.88
CA PRO A 384 36.60 6.91 -33.72
C PRO A 384 37.52 7.35 -32.57
N GLY A 385 38.05 8.59 -32.67
CA GLY A 385 38.72 9.22 -31.53
C GLY A 385 37.70 9.64 -30.48
N GLU A 386 37.51 8.84 -29.43
CA GLU A 386 36.73 9.26 -28.26
C GLU A 386 37.48 10.39 -27.53
N ARG A 387 37.22 11.64 -27.87
CA ARG A 387 37.47 12.74 -26.94
C ARG A 387 36.38 12.70 -25.89
N ARG A 388 36.72 12.23 -24.71
CA ARG A 388 35.84 12.32 -23.54
C ARG A 388 35.63 13.82 -23.25
N VAL A 389 34.37 14.23 -23.29
CA VAL A 389 34.00 15.55 -22.77
C VAL A 389 34.38 15.61 -21.30
N PRO A 390 35.06 16.69 -20.85
CA PRO A 390 35.33 16.83 -19.43
C PRO A 390 34.03 16.78 -18.64
N GLN A 391 33.91 15.89 -17.67
CA GLN A 391 32.73 15.75 -16.82
C GLN A 391 32.26 17.07 -16.22
N ARG A 392 33.14 18.04 -16.07
CA ARG A 392 32.83 19.41 -15.61
C ARG A 392 31.76 20.15 -16.44
N GLN A 393 31.55 19.81 -17.70
CA GLN A 393 30.56 20.48 -18.56
C GLN A 393 29.16 19.81 -18.48
N THR A 394 29.08 18.50 -18.23
CA THR A 394 27.82 17.76 -18.12
C THR A 394 27.28 17.75 -16.70
N LEU A 395 28.18 17.76 -15.70
CA LEU A 395 27.86 17.67 -14.29
C LEU A 395 26.84 18.70 -13.80
N PRO A 396 26.94 20.02 -14.12
CA PRO A 396 26.00 21.01 -13.63
C PRO A 396 24.56 20.77 -14.12
N TRP A 397 24.40 20.31 -15.35
CA TRP A 397 23.07 19.99 -15.90
C TRP A 397 22.43 18.76 -15.23
N VAL A 398 23.21 17.71 -15.02
CA VAL A 398 22.74 16.48 -14.35
C VAL A 398 22.43 16.76 -12.89
N LEU A 399 23.32 17.48 -12.19
CA LEU A 399 23.11 17.84 -10.79
C LEU A 399 21.95 18.82 -10.63
N GLY A 400 21.83 19.82 -11.50
CA GLY A 400 20.75 20.80 -11.47
C GLY A 400 19.38 20.15 -11.70
N ALA A 401 19.26 19.30 -12.73
CA ALA A 401 18.03 18.57 -12.99
C ALA A 401 17.72 17.53 -11.88
N GLY A 402 18.75 16.84 -11.37
CA GLY A 402 18.59 15.92 -10.23
C GLY A 402 18.14 16.64 -8.96
N ALA A 403 18.76 17.79 -8.65
CA ALA A 403 18.33 18.62 -7.53
C ALA A 403 16.90 19.14 -7.69
N ALA A 404 16.49 19.50 -8.90
CA ALA A 404 15.12 19.90 -9.19
C ALA A 404 14.11 18.75 -9.00
N VAL A 405 14.46 17.52 -9.41
CA VAL A 405 13.66 16.31 -9.15
C VAL A 405 13.50 16.09 -7.64
N VAL A 406 14.60 16.17 -6.89
CA VAL A 406 14.59 16.02 -5.42
C VAL A 406 13.76 17.13 -4.77
N ALA A 407 13.96 18.40 -5.15
CA ALA A 407 13.20 19.52 -4.62
C ALA A 407 11.69 19.37 -4.91
N LEU A 408 11.33 18.97 -6.14
CA LEU A 408 9.94 18.72 -6.51
C LEU A 408 9.34 17.56 -5.70
N ALA A 409 10.08 16.46 -5.52
CA ALA A 409 9.62 15.32 -4.76
C ALA A 409 9.41 15.65 -3.27
N LEU A 410 10.31 16.45 -2.67
CA LEU A 410 10.20 16.85 -1.28
C LEU A 410 9.09 17.89 -1.03
N SER A 411 8.89 18.83 -1.98
CA SER A 411 7.86 19.87 -1.86
C SER A 411 6.43 19.35 -2.06
N THR A 412 6.27 18.21 -2.77
CA THR A 412 4.96 17.61 -3.06
C THR A 412 4.65 16.39 -2.18
N ALA A 413 5.60 15.95 -1.37
CA ALA A 413 5.44 14.78 -0.52
C ALA A 413 4.68 15.11 0.77
N GLU A 414 3.69 14.29 1.12
CA GLU A 414 3.00 14.35 2.43
C GLU A 414 3.94 14.01 3.58
N GLN A 415 4.89 13.10 3.33
CA GLN A 415 5.93 12.71 4.29
C GLN A 415 7.32 12.96 3.69
N PRO A 416 7.87 14.19 3.84
CA PRO A 416 9.14 14.58 3.21
C PRO A 416 10.32 13.69 3.62
N LEU A 417 10.35 13.23 4.88
CA LEU A 417 11.43 12.39 5.40
C LEU A 417 11.47 11.02 4.71
N LEU A 418 10.32 10.40 4.48
CA LEU A 418 10.21 9.12 3.80
C LEU A 418 10.61 9.24 2.32
N SER A 419 10.16 10.29 1.65
CA SER A 419 10.54 10.58 0.25
C SER A 419 12.03 10.89 0.13
N ALA A 420 12.61 11.63 1.06
CA ALA A 420 14.06 11.87 1.12
C ALA A 420 14.85 10.57 1.29
N GLY A 421 14.43 9.71 2.22
CA GLY A 421 15.02 8.39 2.45
C GLY A 421 14.99 7.51 1.20
N PHE A 422 13.85 7.48 0.50
CA PHE A 422 13.71 6.75 -0.75
C PHE A 422 14.64 7.27 -1.86
N LEU A 423 14.66 8.60 -2.08
CA LEU A 423 15.53 9.21 -3.08
C LEU A 423 17.01 8.96 -2.77
N ALA A 424 17.38 9.04 -1.49
CA ALA A 424 18.73 8.69 -1.04
C ALA A 424 19.05 7.21 -1.32
N ALA A 425 18.11 6.29 -1.04
CA ALA A 425 18.27 4.87 -1.35
C ALA A 425 18.46 4.62 -2.86
N VAL A 426 17.66 5.27 -3.71
CA VAL A 426 17.81 5.19 -5.18
C VAL A 426 19.18 5.72 -5.61
N ALA A 427 19.62 6.87 -5.08
CA ALA A 427 20.93 7.44 -5.37
C ALA A 427 22.07 6.50 -4.93
N VAL A 428 21.96 5.87 -3.76
CA VAL A 428 22.91 4.88 -3.26
C VAL A 428 22.96 3.65 -4.17
N VAL A 429 21.80 3.11 -4.59
CA VAL A 429 21.74 1.97 -5.52
C VAL A 429 22.42 2.31 -6.85
N LEU A 430 22.13 3.48 -7.41
CA LEU A 430 22.77 3.94 -8.67
C LEU A 430 24.28 4.12 -8.50
N ALA A 431 24.72 4.71 -7.39
CA ALA A 431 26.13 4.89 -7.08
C ALA A 431 26.85 3.53 -6.90
N MET A 432 26.23 2.59 -6.19
CA MET A 432 26.75 1.22 -6.01
C MET A 432 26.86 0.49 -7.35
N LEU A 433 25.84 0.56 -8.20
CA LEU A 433 25.87 -0.03 -9.53
C LEU A 433 26.96 0.60 -10.41
N ALA A 434 27.13 1.93 -10.35
CA ALA A 434 28.18 2.63 -11.08
C ALA A 434 29.59 2.24 -10.58
N LEU A 435 29.78 2.21 -9.26
CA LEU A 435 31.01 1.74 -8.62
C LEU A 435 31.32 0.29 -8.98
N PHE A 436 30.31 -0.56 -8.95
CA PHE A 436 30.42 -1.94 -9.34
C PHE A 436 30.79 -2.11 -10.82
N GLY A 437 30.17 -1.32 -11.71
CA GLY A 437 30.54 -1.26 -13.12
C GLY A 437 32.01 -0.84 -13.36
N TRP A 438 32.51 0.11 -12.55
CA TRP A 438 33.93 0.45 -12.53
C TRP A 438 34.78 -0.72 -12.03
N GLY A 439 34.34 -1.38 -10.94
CA GLY A 439 34.99 -2.56 -10.37
C GLY A 439 35.07 -3.73 -11.34
N VAL A 440 34.00 -4.04 -12.05
CA VAL A 440 33.97 -5.09 -13.08
C VAL A 440 34.99 -4.80 -14.19
N ARG A 441 35.09 -3.56 -14.67
CA ARG A 441 36.08 -3.14 -15.67
C ARG A 441 37.51 -3.29 -15.16
N ARG A 442 37.76 -2.86 -13.91
CA ARG A 442 39.07 -2.95 -13.29
C ARG A 442 39.48 -4.40 -13.01
N GLY A 443 38.53 -5.19 -12.47
CA GLY A 443 38.71 -6.61 -12.21
C GLY A 443 38.97 -7.42 -13.48
N ALA A 444 38.20 -7.17 -14.55
CA ALA A 444 38.40 -7.79 -15.85
C ALA A 444 39.79 -7.48 -16.43
N ALA A 445 40.34 -6.30 -16.16
CA ALA A 445 41.68 -5.91 -16.59
C ALA A 445 42.79 -6.61 -15.81
N LEU A 446 42.53 -7.02 -14.56
CA LEU A 446 43.50 -7.72 -13.67
C LEU A 446 43.47 -9.26 -13.84
N LEU A 447 42.42 -9.81 -14.47
CA LEU A 447 42.29 -11.26 -14.65
C LEU A 447 43.41 -11.81 -15.58
N PRO A 448 44.04 -12.91 -15.23
CA PRO A 448 45.04 -13.57 -16.06
C PRO A 448 44.45 -13.98 -17.40
N ARG A 449 45.26 -13.93 -18.45
CA ARG A 449 44.83 -14.29 -19.81
C ARG A 449 44.45 -15.78 -19.88
N SER A 450 43.18 -16.04 -20.07
CA SER A 450 42.67 -17.41 -20.21
C SER A 450 43.27 -18.13 -21.43
N ARG A 451 43.56 -19.41 -21.30
CA ARG A 451 43.99 -20.28 -22.42
C ARG A 451 42.89 -20.54 -23.44
N ARG A 452 41.59 -20.35 -23.06
CA ARG A 452 40.44 -20.54 -23.96
C ARG A 452 40.21 -19.25 -24.74
N PRO A 453 40.28 -19.26 -26.10
CA PRO A 453 40.20 -18.01 -26.91
C PRO A 453 38.94 -17.23 -26.73
N LEU A 454 37.78 -17.91 -26.67
CA LEU A 454 36.46 -17.27 -26.51
C LEU A 454 36.32 -16.56 -25.17
N LEU A 455 36.78 -17.16 -24.07
CA LEU A 455 36.77 -16.54 -22.74
C LEU A 455 37.71 -15.33 -22.68
N ARG A 456 38.89 -15.44 -23.29
CA ARG A 456 39.82 -14.32 -23.36
C ARG A 456 39.25 -13.13 -24.10
N LEU A 457 38.54 -13.35 -25.23
CA LEU A 457 37.91 -12.29 -26.00
C LEU A 457 36.71 -11.70 -25.24
N ALA A 458 35.89 -12.49 -24.56
CA ALA A 458 34.77 -12.02 -23.75
C ALA A 458 35.24 -11.13 -22.59
N VAL A 459 36.26 -11.55 -21.83
CA VAL A 459 36.85 -10.75 -20.74
C VAL A 459 37.50 -9.47 -21.29
N ALA A 460 38.23 -9.54 -22.42
CA ALA A 460 38.81 -8.36 -23.06
C ALA A 460 37.73 -7.35 -23.50
N GLY A 461 36.59 -7.80 -23.97
CA GLY A 461 35.42 -6.97 -24.32
C GLY A 461 34.93 -6.09 -23.18
N LEU A 462 35.06 -6.57 -21.93
CA LEU A 462 34.56 -5.84 -20.75
C LEU A 462 35.40 -4.62 -20.36
N HIS A 463 36.73 -4.65 -20.60
CA HIS A 463 37.63 -3.57 -20.15
C HIS A 463 38.29 -2.78 -21.30
N ARG A 464 37.97 -3.11 -22.55
CA ARG A 464 38.50 -2.40 -23.73
C ARG A 464 38.18 -0.90 -23.66
N PRO A 465 39.13 -0.01 -24.10
CA PRO A 465 38.81 1.42 -24.27
C PRO A 465 37.61 1.59 -25.20
N GLY A 466 36.60 2.37 -24.77
CA GLY A 466 35.37 2.55 -25.54
C GLY A 466 34.22 1.58 -25.17
N ALA A 467 34.47 0.53 -24.38
CA ALA A 467 33.41 -0.38 -23.91
C ALA A 467 32.41 0.36 -22.98
N ARG A 468 31.12 0.26 -23.34
CA ARG A 468 30.01 0.83 -22.55
C ARG A 468 29.59 -0.09 -21.39
N THR A 469 30.51 -0.89 -20.87
CA THR A 469 30.27 -1.87 -19.81
C THR A 469 29.65 -1.22 -18.57
N GLY A 470 30.09 -0.01 -18.18
CA GLY A 470 29.54 0.70 -17.02
C GLY A 470 28.05 1.04 -17.19
N THR A 471 27.63 1.56 -18.34
CA THR A 471 26.22 1.87 -18.61
C THR A 471 25.36 0.61 -18.72
N LEU A 472 25.90 -0.47 -19.28
CA LEU A 472 25.23 -1.77 -19.30
C LEU A 472 25.04 -2.33 -17.88
N VAL A 473 26.07 -2.29 -17.04
CA VAL A 473 26.00 -2.73 -15.65
C VAL A 473 24.93 -1.98 -14.88
N VAL A 474 24.87 -0.66 -15.01
CA VAL A 474 23.82 0.16 -14.34
C VAL A 474 22.43 -0.20 -14.86
N ALA A 475 22.24 -0.29 -16.17
CA ALA A 475 20.94 -0.58 -16.77
C ALA A 475 20.43 -1.99 -16.44
N LEU A 476 21.31 -3.02 -16.61
CA LEU A 476 20.99 -4.43 -16.32
C LEU A 476 20.84 -4.66 -14.82
N GLY A 477 21.76 -4.09 -14.03
CA GLY A 477 21.76 -4.22 -12.57
C GLY A 477 20.51 -3.60 -11.95
N LEU A 478 20.09 -2.42 -12.41
CA LEU A 478 18.89 -1.78 -11.91
C LEU A 478 17.62 -2.57 -12.26
N GLY A 479 17.53 -3.10 -13.49
CA GLY A 479 16.43 -3.96 -13.91
C GLY A 479 16.32 -5.23 -13.06
N LEU A 480 17.45 -5.94 -12.86
CA LEU A 480 17.48 -7.15 -12.03
C LEU A 480 17.20 -6.83 -10.55
N THR A 481 17.73 -5.73 -10.02
CA THR A 481 17.44 -5.28 -8.64
C THR A 481 15.95 -5.03 -8.45
N LEU A 482 15.29 -4.39 -9.42
CA LEU A 482 13.87 -4.14 -9.38
C LEU A 482 13.05 -5.44 -9.42
N PHE A 483 13.43 -6.42 -10.22
CA PHE A 483 12.75 -7.73 -10.27
C PHE A 483 12.84 -8.44 -8.92
N VAL A 484 14.02 -8.45 -8.30
CA VAL A 484 14.22 -9.03 -6.96
C VAL A 484 13.44 -8.27 -5.90
N LEU A 485 13.50 -6.94 -5.92
CA LEU A 485 12.76 -6.08 -4.98
C LEU A 485 11.26 -6.36 -5.03
N LEU A 486 10.66 -6.37 -6.22
CA LEU A 486 9.24 -6.61 -6.41
C LEU A 486 8.83 -8.04 -6.02
N ALA A 487 9.65 -9.05 -6.36
CA ALA A 487 9.43 -10.43 -5.97
C ALA A 487 9.51 -10.59 -4.43
N GLY A 488 10.49 -9.96 -3.79
CA GLY A 488 10.64 -9.98 -2.32
C GLY A 488 9.47 -9.32 -1.59
N ILE A 489 9.01 -8.17 -2.07
CA ILE A 489 7.83 -7.47 -1.53
C ILE A 489 6.58 -8.35 -1.71
N ARG A 490 6.32 -8.81 -2.93
CA ARG A 490 5.13 -9.62 -3.24
C ARG A 490 5.07 -10.88 -2.39
N THR A 491 6.14 -11.67 -2.37
CA THR A 491 6.14 -12.94 -1.63
C THR A 491 6.02 -12.74 -0.12
N SER A 492 6.63 -11.67 0.43
CA SER A 492 6.47 -11.33 1.84
C SER A 492 5.05 -10.90 2.17
N ILE A 493 4.40 -10.13 1.30
CA ILE A 493 3.00 -9.75 1.48
C ILE A 493 2.10 -10.99 1.40
N ASP A 494 2.27 -11.84 0.39
CA ASP A 494 1.49 -13.08 0.23
C ASP A 494 1.66 -14.00 1.46
N ALA A 495 2.87 -14.12 2.01
CA ALA A 495 3.15 -14.90 3.22
C ALA A 495 2.51 -14.29 4.48
N ASN A 496 2.56 -12.97 4.66
CA ASN A 496 1.87 -12.28 5.75
C ASN A 496 0.36 -12.49 5.65
N ILE A 497 -0.21 -12.41 4.45
CA ILE A 497 -1.63 -12.70 4.19
C ILE A 497 -1.97 -14.13 4.62
N ALA A 498 -1.19 -15.10 4.16
CA ALA A 498 -1.41 -16.51 4.47
C ALA A 498 -1.33 -16.79 5.99
N ARG A 499 -0.50 -16.04 6.72
CA ARG A 499 -0.39 -16.13 8.19
C ARG A 499 -1.51 -15.38 8.91
N THR A 500 -1.97 -14.24 8.37
CA THR A 500 -3.07 -13.45 8.97
C THR A 500 -4.41 -14.20 8.93
N VAL A 501 -4.53 -15.23 8.08
CA VAL A 501 -5.64 -16.19 8.10
C VAL A 501 -5.18 -17.45 8.87
N PRO A 502 -5.34 -17.51 10.20
CA PRO A 502 -4.87 -18.64 10.98
C PRO A 502 -5.60 -19.91 10.54
N ASN A 503 -4.87 -20.98 10.32
CA ASN A 503 -5.43 -22.31 10.15
C ASN A 503 -6.17 -22.81 11.41
N ARG A 504 -6.14 -22.03 12.51
CA ARG A 504 -6.72 -22.31 13.83
C ARG A 504 -7.53 -21.14 14.38
N ALA A 505 -8.17 -20.34 13.52
CA ALA A 505 -9.15 -19.37 14.00
C ALA A 505 -10.35 -20.09 14.60
N PRO A 506 -10.88 -19.63 15.76
CA PRO A 506 -12.11 -20.21 16.31
C PRO A 506 -13.24 -20.09 15.28
N ALA A 507 -14.09 -21.10 15.20
CA ALA A 507 -15.20 -21.11 14.26
C ALA A 507 -16.23 -20.02 14.62
N LEU A 508 -16.50 -19.87 15.94
CA LEU A 508 -17.45 -18.91 16.47
C LEU A 508 -16.85 -18.12 17.64
N PHE A 509 -17.23 -16.83 17.71
CA PHE A 509 -17.16 -16.02 18.93
C PHE A 509 -18.56 -15.92 19.53
N ALA A 510 -18.68 -16.11 20.84
CA ALA A 510 -19.88 -15.78 21.57
C ALA A 510 -19.57 -14.65 22.57
N LEU A 511 -20.38 -13.60 22.55
CA LEU A 511 -20.25 -12.45 23.43
C LEU A 511 -21.48 -12.38 24.34
N ASP A 512 -21.31 -11.76 25.50
CA ASP A 512 -22.36 -11.54 26.48
C ASP A 512 -22.94 -12.83 27.06
N VAL A 513 -22.12 -13.87 27.27
CA VAL A 513 -22.53 -15.10 27.94
C VAL A 513 -22.65 -14.82 29.44
N PRO A 514 -23.84 -15.06 30.09
CA PRO A 514 -24.00 -14.83 31.52
C PRO A 514 -23.13 -15.80 32.33
N PRO A 515 -22.37 -15.34 33.32
CA PRO A 515 -21.47 -16.20 34.11
C PRO A 515 -22.19 -17.31 34.88
N ASP A 516 -23.39 -17.01 35.37
CA ASP A 516 -24.26 -17.96 36.10
C ASP A 516 -24.79 -19.11 35.22
N ARG A 517 -24.78 -18.90 33.89
CA ARG A 517 -25.24 -19.87 32.88
C ARG A 517 -24.12 -20.49 32.04
N GLU A 518 -22.86 -20.25 32.37
CA GLU A 518 -21.71 -20.78 31.60
C GLU A 518 -21.76 -22.33 31.50
N ALA A 519 -22.07 -23.03 32.58
CA ALA A 519 -22.15 -24.49 32.57
C ALA A 519 -23.26 -25.04 31.65
N GLU A 520 -24.40 -24.34 31.54
CA GLU A 520 -25.46 -24.68 30.61
C GLU A 520 -25.05 -24.38 29.16
N PHE A 521 -24.36 -23.25 28.92
CA PHE A 521 -23.83 -22.88 27.64
C PHE A 521 -22.87 -23.93 27.10
N ARG A 522 -21.90 -24.37 27.90
CA ARG A 522 -20.94 -25.43 27.53
C ARG A 522 -21.66 -26.76 27.23
N ARG A 523 -22.51 -27.23 28.10
CA ARG A 523 -23.28 -28.49 27.89
C ARG A 523 -24.12 -28.46 26.62
N THR A 524 -24.69 -27.33 26.27
CA THR A 524 -25.48 -27.19 25.05
C THR A 524 -24.62 -27.38 23.81
N ILE A 525 -23.39 -26.85 23.80
CA ILE A 525 -22.47 -26.99 22.66
C ILE A 525 -21.89 -28.40 22.59
N GLU A 526 -21.44 -28.95 23.74
CA GLU A 526 -20.85 -30.29 23.85
C GLU A 526 -21.82 -31.40 23.48
N GLY A 527 -23.13 -31.20 23.72
CA GLY A 527 -24.17 -32.16 23.35
C GLY A 527 -24.47 -32.20 21.83
N ILE A 528 -23.95 -31.29 21.04
CA ILE A 528 -24.28 -31.14 19.61
C ILE A 528 -23.05 -31.24 18.72
N ALA A 529 -21.96 -30.64 19.16
CA ALA A 529 -20.73 -30.55 18.36
C ALA A 529 -19.81 -31.74 18.67
N THR A 530 -19.08 -32.17 17.63
CA THR A 530 -18.08 -33.24 17.76
C THR A 530 -16.76 -32.63 18.23
N HIS A 531 -16.35 -32.96 19.46
CA HIS A 531 -15.09 -32.45 20.06
C HIS A 531 -14.92 -30.91 20.01
N PRO A 532 -15.90 -30.12 20.52
CA PRO A 532 -15.75 -28.68 20.55
C PRO A 532 -14.69 -28.26 21.56
N VAL A 533 -13.87 -27.27 21.23
CA VAL A 533 -12.98 -26.63 22.20
C VAL A 533 -13.55 -25.27 22.56
N ILE A 534 -14.03 -25.12 23.79
CA ILE A 534 -14.69 -23.91 24.28
C ILE A 534 -13.77 -23.24 25.28
N ARG A 535 -13.39 -21.99 25.02
CA ARG A 535 -12.62 -21.15 25.95
C ARG A 535 -13.46 -19.95 26.32
N THR A 536 -13.65 -19.72 27.61
CA THR A 536 -14.40 -18.57 28.12
C THR A 536 -13.44 -17.65 28.88
N VAL A 537 -13.66 -16.35 28.73
CA VAL A 537 -12.88 -15.29 29.43
C VAL A 537 -13.85 -14.23 29.94
N PRO A 538 -13.64 -13.67 31.15
CA PRO A 538 -14.37 -12.50 31.61
C PRO A 538 -14.10 -11.33 30.66
N ALA A 539 -15.13 -10.61 30.24
CA ALA A 539 -15.02 -9.50 29.32
C ALA A 539 -15.63 -8.25 29.94
N MET A 540 -14.79 -7.27 30.20
CA MET A 540 -15.16 -5.97 30.71
C MET A 540 -14.53 -4.88 29.85
N ARG A 541 -14.96 -3.64 30.04
CA ARG A 541 -14.34 -2.49 29.42
C ARG A 541 -13.96 -1.43 30.44
N GLY A 542 -12.86 -0.74 30.19
CA GLY A 542 -12.41 0.36 31.03
C GLY A 542 -11.38 1.21 30.33
N THR A 543 -11.12 2.37 30.89
CA THR A 543 -10.20 3.37 30.36
C THR A 543 -9.01 3.53 31.27
N ILE A 544 -7.81 3.61 30.72
CA ILE A 544 -6.60 3.97 31.48
C ILE A 544 -6.68 5.45 31.81
N THR A 545 -6.70 5.81 33.10
CA THR A 545 -6.77 7.20 33.59
C THR A 545 -5.42 7.74 34.04
N GLY A 546 -4.47 6.85 34.39
CA GLY A 546 -3.13 7.23 34.79
C GLY A 546 -2.14 6.06 34.76
N TYR A 547 -0.87 6.39 34.65
CA TYR A 547 0.23 5.42 34.67
C TYR A 547 1.47 6.04 35.31
N GLY A 548 2.18 5.27 36.16
CA GLY A 548 3.27 5.81 36.96
C GLY A 548 2.79 7.01 37.77
N THR A 549 3.38 8.18 37.54
CA THR A 549 3.01 9.46 38.16
C THR A 549 2.18 10.36 37.24
N THR A 550 1.89 9.92 36.01
CA THR A 550 1.26 10.73 34.97
C THR A 550 -0.24 10.45 34.87
N ARG A 551 -1.05 11.47 34.91
CA ARG A 551 -2.47 11.39 34.58
C ARG A 551 -2.69 11.56 33.08
N VAL A 552 -3.48 10.71 32.46
CA VAL A 552 -3.77 10.79 31.01
C VAL A 552 -4.47 12.10 30.64
N ALA A 553 -5.30 12.64 31.51
CA ALA A 553 -5.98 13.92 31.34
C ALA A 553 -5.03 15.14 31.26
N ASP A 554 -3.83 15.05 31.84
CA ASP A 554 -2.85 16.12 31.85
C ASP A 554 -1.97 16.14 30.58
N LEU A 555 -2.06 15.11 29.75
CA LEU A 555 -1.28 15.00 28.52
C LEU A 555 -1.84 15.92 27.43
N LYS A 556 -1.05 16.89 26.99
CA LYS A 556 -1.40 17.77 25.85
C LYS A 556 -1.50 16.99 24.53
N THR A 557 -0.64 16.01 24.34
CA THR A 557 -0.61 15.10 23.18
C THR A 557 -0.32 13.69 23.67
N LEU A 558 -1.03 12.71 23.15
CA LEU A 558 -0.75 11.31 23.47
C LEU A 558 0.53 10.86 22.78
N PRO A 559 1.42 10.11 23.46
CA PRO A 559 2.63 9.54 22.87
C PRO A 559 2.29 8.72 21.61
N GLU A 560 3.15 8.79 20.61
CA GLU A 560 3.01 8.00 19.40
C GLU A 560 3.08 6.51 19.73
N GLY A 561 2.10 5.72 19.30
CA GLY A 561 1.97 4.31 19.67
C GLY A 561 1.19 4.03 20.97
N ALA A 562 0.81 5.03 21.75
CA ALA A 562 -0.01 4.88 22.96
C ALA A 562 -1.52 4.76 22.67
N TRP A 563 -1.88 3.96 21.67
CA TRP A 563 -3.27 3.80 21.24
C TRP A 563 -4.19 3.28 22.36
N ALA A 564 -3.65 2.54 23.32
CA ALA A 564 -4.41 2.00 24.44
C ALA A 564 -4.92 3.09 25.41
N LEU A 565 -4.35 4.29 25.39
CA LEU A 565 -4.82 5.43 26.18
C LEU A 565 -6.03 6.16 25.52
N ARG A 566 -6.38 5.81 24.29
CA ARG A 566 -7.51 6.44 23.57
C ARG A 566 -8.79 5.64 23.80
N GLY A 567 -9.64 6.12 24.70
CA GLY A 567 -10.97 5.51 24.94
C GLY A 567 -10.91 4.20 25.72
N GLU A 568 -12.01 3.49 25.74
CA GLU A 568 -12.17 2.23 26.47
C GLU A 568 -11.41 1.07 25.82
N ARG A 569 -10.92 0.18 26.66
CA ARG A 569 -10.22 -1.05 26.29
C ARG A 569 -10.86 -2.28 26.97
N GLY A 570 -10.75 -3.41 26.30
CA GLY A 570 -11.10 -4.68 26.89
C GLY A 570 -10.20 -4.96 28.09
N LEU A 571 -10.83 -5.24 29.22
CA LEU A 571 -10.20 -5.69 30.45
C LEU A 571 -10.63 -7.12 30.73
N THR A 572 -9.73 -7.90 31.26
CA THR A 572 -10.01 -9.25 31.76
C THR A 572 -9.19 -9.56 32.99
N TYR A 573 -9.59 -10.58 33.71
CA TYR A 573 -8.76 -11.16 34.77
C TYR A 573 -8.50 -12.64 34.51
N SER A 574 -7.36 -13.11 34.97
CA SER A 574 -7.04 -14.53 34.88
C SER A 574 -6.12 -14.99 36.03
N ALA A 575 -6.39 -16.16 36.57
CA ALA A 575 -5.51 -16.80 37.54
C ALA A 575 -4.26 -17.43 36.90
N THR A 576 -4.30 -17.72 35.59
CA THR A 576 -3.20 -18.33 34.82
C THR A 576 -2.82 -17.46 33.66
N LEU A 577 -1.60 -17.64 33.16
CA LEU A 577 -1.15 -16.92 31.96
C LEU A 577 -2.06 -17.28 30.77
N PRO A 578 -2.68 -16.28 30.10
CA PRO A 578 -3.53 -16.54 28.94
C PRO A 578 -2.77 -17.22 27.78
N GLU A 579 -3.44 -18.12 27.07
CA GLU A 579 -2.89 -18.74 25.86
C GLU A 579 -2.48 -17.66 24.84
N GLY A 580 -1.41 -17.88 24.11
CA GLY A 580 -0.88 -16.91 23.14
C GLY A 580 -0.14 -15.73 23.76
N SER A 581 0.10 -15.76 25.08
CA SER A 581 0.90 -14.77 25.80
C SER A 581 2.20 -15.38 26.30
N GLU A 582 3.31 -14.68 26.13
CA GLU A 582 4.63 -15.03 26.64
C GLU A 582 5.14 -13.94 27.57
N LEU A 583 5.58 -14.31 28.78
CA LEU A 583 6.16 -13.34 29.72
C LEU A 583 7.53 -12.88 29.23
N THR A 584 7.70 -11.56 29.09
CA THR A 584 8.97 -10.96 28.69
C THR A 584 9.72 -10.34 29.87
N ALA A 585 9.01 -9.93 30.92
CA ALA A 585 9.59 -9.42 32.15
C ALA A 585 8.63 -9.58 33.33
N GLY A 586 9.18 -9.65 34.53
CA GLY A 586 8.39 -9.81 35.77
C GLY A 586 7.97 -11.25 36.04
N ARG A 587 6.94 -11.41 36.88
CA ARG A 587 6.41 -12.72 37.27
C ARG A 587 4.89 -12.71 37.22
N TRP A 588 4.31 -13.84 36.82
CA TRP A 588 2.86 -14.07 36.95
C TRP A 588 2.50 -14.36 38.39
N TRP A 589 1.32 -13.96 38.84
CA TRP A 589 0.83 -14.17 40.17
C TRP A 589 0.40 -15.63 40.42
N PRO A 590 0.43 -16.10 41.69
CA PRO A 590 -0.10 -17.42 42.08
C PRO A 590 -1.62 -17.53 41.83
N ARG A 591 -2.13 -18.73 41.57
CA ARG A 591 -3.56 -18.97 41.31
C ARG A 591 -4.49 -18.42 42.40
N ASN A 592 -4.06 -18.47 43.65
CA ASN A 592 -4.85 -18.04 44.83
C ASN A 592 -4.37 -16.70 45.37
N TYR A 593 -3.91 -15.80 44.49
CA TYR A 593 -3.38 -14.50 44.88
C TYR A 593 -4.46 -13.61 45.51
N ARG A 594 -4.20 -13.10 46.72
CA ARG A 594 -5.07 -12.20 47.50
C ARG A 594 -4.35 -10.94 47.98
N GLY A 595 -3.20 -10.62 47.40
CA GLY A 595 -2.44 -9.40 47.73
C GLY A 595 -3.03 -8.15 47.09
N PRO A 596 -2.26 -7.04 47.03
CA PRO A 596 -2.67 -5.84 46.31
C PRO A 596 -2.99 -6.09 44.84
N PRO A 597 -3.96 -5.37 44.24
CA PRO A 597 -4.33 -5.57 42.84
C PRO A 597 -3.12 -5.51 41.88
N LEU A 598 -3.00 -6.50 41.00
CA LEU A 598 -1.92 -6.61 40.03
C LEU A 598 -2.45 -6.58 38.62
N VAL A 599 -1.60 -6.10 37.69
CA VAL A 599 -1.88 -6.09 36.25
C VAL A 599 -0.67 -6.55 35.44
N SER A 600 -0.91 -7.30 34.39
CA SER A 600 0.07 -7.63 33.35
C SER A 600 -0.28 -6.87 32.08
N ILE A 601 0.72 -6.22 31.45
CA ILE A 601 0.54 -5.31 30.31
C ILE A 601 1.30 -5.82 29.08
N ASP A 602 0.83 -5.45 27.89
CA ASP A 602 1.55 -5.69 26.63
C ASP A 602 2.92 -4.99 26.63
N GLU A 603 3.98 -5.72 26.26
CA GLU A 603 5.36 -5.24 26.20
C GLU A 603 5.53 -3.99 25.31
N ARG A 604 4.80 -3.92 24.20
CA ARG A 604 4.87 -2.78 23.26
C ARG A 604 4.32 -1.51 23.90
N LEU A 605 3.18 -1.64 24.59
CA LEU A 605 2.59 -0.52 25.31
C LEU A 605 3.51 -0.07 26.47
N ALA A 606 4.08 -1.03 27.19
CA ALA A 606 5.00 -0.74 28.29
C ALA A 606 6.23 0.05 27.81
N LYS A 607 6.80 -0.31 26.66
CA LYS A 607 7.93 0.43 26.04
C LYS A 607 7.54 1.83 25.59
N VAL A 608 6.36 2.01 25.00
CA VAL A 608 5.88 3.32 24.53
C VAL A 608 5.65 4.29 25.69
N LEU A 609 5.19 3.78 26.85
CA LEU A 609 4.88 4.58 28.03
C LEU A 609 6.01 4.62 29.06
N ASP A 610 7.17 4.02 28.78
CA ASP A 610 8.33 3.85 29.68
C ASP A 610 7.94 3.29 31.06
N LEU A 611 7.06 2.25 31.07
CA LEU A 611 6.56 1.65 32.29
C LEU A 611 7.54 0.65 32.88
N LYS A 612 7.57 0.61 34.20
CA LYS A 612 8.41 -0.31 34.99
C LYS A 612 7.55 -1.25 35.82
N ILE A 613 8.10 -2.44 36.13
CA ILE A 613 7.47 -3.35 37.06
C ILE A 613 7.37 -2.69 38.43
N GLY A 614 6.18 -2.72 39.04
CA GLY A 614 5.85 -2.07 40.28
C GLY A 614 5.14 -0.72 40.15
N ASP A 615 5.16 -0.11 38.97
CA ASP A 615 4.47 1.14 38.72
C ASP A 615 2.94 0.99 38.90
N PRO A 616 2.25 2.02 39.43
CA PRO A 616 0.81 2.06 39.53
C PRO A 616 0.19 2.32 38.15
N LEU A 617 -0.87 1.59 37.82
CA LEU A 617 -1.75 1.85 36.69
C LEU A 617 -3.14 2.17 37.22
N SER A 618 -3.64 3.38 36.95
CA SER A 618 -5.00 3.79 37.26
C SER A 618 -5.90 3.57 36.07
N TYR A 619 -7.08 2.99 36.31
CA TYR A 619 -8.06 2.69 35.28
C TYR A 619 -9.48 2.88 35.81
N THR A 620 -10.38 3.21 34.92
CA THR A 620 -11.82 3.31 35.25
C THR A 620 -12.54 2.06 34.80
N LEU A 621 -13.32 1.46 35.67
CA LEU A 621 -14.18 0.32 35.38
C LEU A 621 -15.61 0.65 35.83
N LEU A 622 -16.58 0.63 34.88
CA LEU A 622 -17.99 1.03 35.15
C LEU A 622 -18.13 2.38 35.85
N GLY A 623 -17.26 3.35 35.53
CA GLY A 623 -17.26 4.69 36.12
C GLY A 623 -16.52 4.82 37.46
N VAL A 624 -16.00 3.73 38.01
CA VAL A 624 -15.23 3.74 39.27
C VAL A 624 -13.74 3.66 38.94
N GLU A 625 -12.96 4.63 39.44
CA GLU A 625 -11.51 4.62 39.29
C GLU A 625 -10.88 3.62 40.27
N ARG A 626 -10.01 2.76 39.75
CA ARG A 626 -9.25 1.74 40.50
C ARG A 626 -7.78 1.81 40.15
N THR A 627 -6.90 1.27 40.98
CA THR A 627 -5.47 1.23 40.76
C THR A 627 -4.95 -0.21 40.96
N ALA A 628 -4.08 -0.64 40.05
CA ALA A 628 -3.36 -1.91 40.15
C ALA A 628 -1.86 -1.67 39.93
N ARG A 629 -0.99 -2.53 40.49
CA ARG A 629 0.46 -2.48 40.27
C ARG A 629 0.87 -3.38 39.11
N ILE A 630 1.78 -2.90 38.28
CA ILE A 630 2.32 -3.69 37.17
C ILE A 630 3.20 -4.81 37.72
N ALA A 631 2.79 -6.06 37.51
CA ALA A 631 3.50 -7.26 37.94
C ALA A 631 4.40 -7.85 36.86
N SER A 632 4.02 -7.72 35.62
CA SER A 632 4.74 -8.31 34.48
C SER A 632 4.42 -7.65 33.16
N PHE A 633 5.33 -7.81 32.22
CA PHE A 633 5.13 -7.52 30.82
C PHE A 633 5.02 -8.83 30.03
N ARG A 634 4.17 -8.82 29.02
CA ARG A 634 3.96 -10.00 28.16
C ARG A 634 3.90 -9.61 26.70
N ARG A 635 4.38 -10.50 25.85
CA ARG A 635 4.22 -10.44 24.40
C ARG A 635 2.94 -11.17 24.03
N ILE A 636 2.09 -10.49 23.29
CA ILE A 636 0.80 -11.04 22.86
C ILE A 636 0.92 -11.47 21.40
N SER A 637 0.57 -12.74 21.11
CA SER A 637 0.44 -13.24 19.73
C SER A 637 -0.94 -12.85 19.21
N TRP A 638 -1.01 -11.75 18.47
CA TRP A 638 -2.25 -11.27 17.87
C TRP A 638 -2.78 -12.17 16.74
N ASP A 639 -1.94 -13.10 16.27
CA ASP A 639 -2.21 -13.98 15.13
C ASP A 639 -3.18 -15.12 15.46
N THR A 640 -3.45 -15.38 16.74
CA THR A 640 -4.28 -16.52 17.15
C THR A 640 -5.78 -16.26 17.03
N LEU A 641 -6.20 -15.03 16.71
CA LEU A 641 -7.60 -14.58 16.74
C LEU A 641 -8.36 -15.01 18.02
N GLY A 642 -7.65 -15.26 19.12
CA GLY A 642 -8.21 -15.45 20.44
C GLY A 642 -8.56 -14.12 21.10
N PHE A 643 -9.10 -14.19 22.31
CA PHE A 643 -9.33 -12.99 23.11
C PHE A 643 -8.00 -12.42 23.62
N ASN A 644 -7.46 -11.47 22.92
CA ASN A 644 -6.21 -10.80 23.26
C ASN A 644 -6.51 -9.49 23.97
N PHE A 645 -6.22 -9.45 25.28
CA PHE A 645 -6.39 -8.24 26.09
C PHE A 645 -5.04 -7.58 26.32
N VAL A 646 -4.96 -6.27 26.13
CA VAL A 646 -3.75 -5.48 26.42
C VAL A 646 -3.39 -5.50 27.91
N MET A 647 -4.43 -5.55 28.75
CA MET A 647 -4.32 -5.59 30.20
C MET A 647 -5.04 -6.85 30.72
N VAL A 648 -4.34 -7.63 31.53
CA VAL A 648 -4.91 -8.75 32.28
C VAL A 648 -4.65 -8.52 33.75
N PHE A 649 -5.69 -8.59 34.55
CA PHE A 649 -5.63 -8.31 35.99
C PHE A 649 -5.58 -9.60 36.80
N SER A 650 -5.09 -9.49 38.03
CA SER A 650 -5.29 -10.54 39.03
C SER A 650 -6.78 -10.63 39.39
N PRO A 651 -7.33 -11.80 39.69
CA PRO A 651 -8.78 -11.96 39.95
C PRO A 651 -9.30 -10.97 41.00
N ASN A 652 -8.62 -10.81 42.11
CA ASN A 652 -8.98 -9.91 43.20
C ASN A 652 -9.03 -8.41 42.85
N ALA A 653 -8.59 -8.03 41.63
CA ALA A 653 -8.60 -6.63 41.20
C ALA A 653 -9.96 -6.20 40.62
N ILE A 654 -10.63 -7.07 39.87
CA ILE A 654 -11.86 -6.75 39.10
C ILE A 654 -12.91 -7.82 39.05
N GLU A 655 -12.71 -8.98 39.71
CA GLU A 655 -13.69 -10.08 39.71
C GLU A 655 -15.03 -9.70 40.38
N ASP A 656 -15.00 -8.76 41.32
CA ASP A 656 -16.18 -8.22 42.02
C ASP A 656 -17.09 -7.36 41.13
N ALA A 657 -16.59 -6.90 39.98
CA ALA A 657 -17.39 -6.09 39.09
C ALA A 657 -18.37 -6.90 38.24
N PRO A 658 -19.61 -6.45 38.04
CA PRO A 658 -20.53 -7.09 37.11
C PRO A 658 -19.93 -7.23 35.71
N HIS A 659 -19.93 -8.42 35.14
CA HIS A 659 -19.39 -8.70 33.85
C HIS A 659 -20.06 -9.88 33.15
N ASN A 660 -19.96 -9.96 31.85
CA ASN A 660 -20.32 -11.12 31.05
C ASN A 660 -19.05 -11.85 30.60
N LEU A 661 -19.24 -13.09 30.13
CA LEU A 661 -18.15 -13.87 29.56
C LEU A 661 -18.15 -13.69 28.03
N ALA A 662 -16.97 -13.68 27.46
CA ALA A 662 -16.78 -13.91 26.04
C ALA A 662 -16.23 -15.33 25.83
N ALA A 663 -16.70 -16.02 24.79
CA ALA A 663 -16.28 -17.38 24.49
C ALA A 663 -15.77 -17.51 23.06
N THR A 664 -14.68 -18.27 22.88
CA THR A 664 -14.28 -18.81 21.57
C THR A 664 -14.69 -20.28 21.51
N ILE A 665 -15.21 -20.70 20.35
CA ILE A 665 -15.70 -22.05 20.11
C ILE A 665 -15.03 -22.55 18.83
N ASP A 666 -14.16 -23.55 18.98
CA ASP A 666 -13.56 -24.26 17.86
C ASP A 666 -14.46 -25.44 17.50
N LEU A 667 -14.84 -25.52 16.22
CA LEU A 667 -15.77 -26.51 15.71
C LEU A 667 -15.21 -27.15 14.43
N ALA A 668 -15.60 -28.40 14.20
CA ALA A 668 -15.38 -29.02 12.90
C ALA A 668 -16.15 -28.25 11.80
N PRO A 669 -15.62 -28.19 10.55
CA PRO A 669 -16.27 -27.50 9.46
C PRO A 669 -17.73 -27.94 9.23
N GLY A 670 -18.65 -26.96 9.11
CA GLY A 670 -20.07 -27.20 8.85
C GLY A 670 -20.94 -27.35 10.11
N GLN A 671 -20.37 -27.37 11.32
CA GLN A 671 -21.15 -27.45 12.57
C GLN A 671 -21.59 -26.08 13.10
N GLU A 672 -21.08 -24.98 12.56
CA GLU A 672 -21.32 -23.62 13.04
C GLU A 672 -22.82 -23.28 13.09
N SER A 673 -23.53 -23.54 12.00
CA SER A 673 -24.96 -23.24 11.88
C SER A 673 -25.84 -24.11 12.80
N ILE A 674 -25.39 -25.32 13.11
CA ILE A 674 -26.11 -26.24 13.99
C ILE A 674 -26.00 -25.79 15.46
N VAL A 675 -24.75 -25.43 15.86
CA VAL A 675 -24.48 -24.91 17.20
C VAL A 675 -25.18 -23.56 17.42
N MET A 676 -25.12 -22.65 16.45
CA MET A 676 -25.84 -21.37 16.53
C MET A 676 -27.36 -21.58 16.74
N ARG A 677 -27.98 -22.46 15.96
CA ARG A 677 -29.43 -22.77 16.10
C ARG A 677 -29.82 -23.31 17.47
N ALA A 678 -28.93 -24.06 18.09
CA ALA A 678 -29.21 -24.63 19.41
C ALA A 678 -29.00 -23.63 20.56
N LEU A 679 -28.05 -22.72 20.43
CA LEU A 679 -27.78 -21.73 21.46
C LEU A 679 -28.86 -20.66 21.57
N LEU A 680 -29.40 -20.23 20.45
CA LEU A 680 -30.29 -19.07 20.37
C LEU A 680 -31.55 -19.12 21.17
N PRO A 681 -32.35 -20.24 21.17
CA PRO A 681 -33.55 -20.29 21.96
C PRO A 681 -33.29 -20.25 23.46
N ARG A 682 -32.10 -20.75 23.87
CA ARG A 682 -31.69 -20.84 25.26
C ARG A 682 -30.96 -19.62 25.78
N PHE A 683 -30.25 -18.92 24.90
CA PHE A 683 -29.40 -17.74 25.20
C PHE A 683 -29.70 -16.57 24.27
N PRO A 684 -30.86 -15.94 24.36
CA PRO A 684 -31.27 -14.88 23.44
C PRO A 684 -30.43 -13.59 23.57
N SER A 685 -29.75 -13.42 24.73
CA SER A 685 -28.83 -12.29 24.97
C SER A 685 -27.41 -12.51 24.43
N VAL A 686 -27.06 -13.77 24.12
CA VAL A 686 -25.71 -14.12 23.65
C VAL A 686 -25.59 -13.82 22.16
N SER A 687 -24.63 -12.97 21.80
CA SER A 687 -24.28 -12.68 20.40
C SER A 687 -23.24 -13.69 19.91
N VAL A 688 -23.60 -14.49 18.90
CA VAL A 688 -22.67 -15.45 18.29
C VAL A 688 -22.24 -14.96 16.92
N ILE A 689 -20.93 -14.81 16.71
CA ILE A 689 -20.30 -14.26 15.49
C ILE A 689 -19.53 -15.36 14.79
N GLU A 690 -19.79 -15.55 13.51
CA GLU A 690 -19.03 -16.46 12.66
C GLU A 690 -17.75 -15.80 12.16
N VAL A 691 -16.60 -16.35 12.54
CA VAL A 691 -15.28 -15.75 12.23
C VAL A 691 -14.93 -15.89 10.77
N ARG A 692 -15.33 -16.97 10.10
CA ARG A 692 -15.03 -17.21 8.67
C ARG A 692 -15.54 -16.11 7.75
N GLY A 693 -16.69 -15.52 8.03
CA GLY A 693 -17.24 -14.42 7.25
C GLY A 693 -16.36 -13.17 7.29
N VAL A 694 -15.86 -12.87 8.50
CA VAL A 694 -14.93 -11.72 8.72
C VAL A 694 -13.59 -11.95 8.02
N LEU A 695 -13.04 -13.14 8.15
CA LEU A 695 -11.81 -13.52 7.46
C LEU A 695 -11.93 -13.44 5.94
N GLY A 696 -13.10 -13.79 5.39
CA GLY A 696 -13.40 -13.62 3.97
C GLY A 696 -13.30 -12.18 3.50
N GLN A 697 -13.83 -11.24 4.28
CA GLN A 697 -13.74 -9.79 3.97
C GLN A 697 -12.30 -9.28 4.05
N VAL A 698 -11.56 -9.63 5.10
CA VAL A 698 -10.13 -9.27 5.23
C VAL A 698 -9.33 -9.83 4.06
N ARG A 699 -9.53 -11.10 3.71
CA ARG A 699 -8.88 -11.76 2.57
C ARG A 699 -9.18 -11.04 1.25
N ALA A 700 -10.43 -10.61 1.03
CA ALA A 700 -10.80 -9.86 -0.17
C ALA A 700 -10.02 -8.56 -0.29
N ILE A 701 -9.93 -7.76 0.79
CA ILE A 701 -9.17 -6.50 0.81
C ILE A 701 -7.69 -6.75 0.51
N VAL A 702 -7.11 -7.74 1.16
CA VAL A 702 -5.68 -8.04 0.99
C VAL A 702 -5.39 -8.58 -0.42
N THR A 703 -6.30 -9.37 -1.00
CA THR A 703 -6.19 -9.80 -2.40
C THR A 703 -6.27 -8.62 -3.37
N GLN A 704 -7.12 -7.62 -3.08
CA GLN A 704 -7.17 -6.37 -3.84
C GLN A 704 -5.84 -5.61 -3.79
N MET A 705 -5.21 -5.54 -2.59
CA MET A 705 -3.87 -4.96 -2.43
C MET A 705 -2.83 -5.68 -3.29
N ALA A 706 -2.77 -7.01 -3.20
CA ALA A 706 -1.83 -7.81 -3.97
C ALA A 706 -2.02 -7.61 -5.48
N THR A 707 -3.25 -7.47 -5.95
CA THR A 707 -3.58 -7.18 -7.35
C THR A 707 -3.06 -5.81 -7.78
N ALA A 708 -3.28 -4.76 -6.97
CA ALA A 708 -2.79 -3.41 -7.26
C ALA A 708 -1.26 -3.36 -7.31
N ILE A 709 -0.58 -4.01 -6.36
CA ILE A 709 0.88 -4.12 -6.32
C ILE A 709 1.39 -4.87 -7.57
N THR A 710 0.72 -5.95 -7.96
CA THR A 710 1.08 -6.74 -9.16
C THR A 710 0.93 -5.92 -10.43
N ALA A 711 -0.13 -5.13 -10.56
CA ALA A 711 -0.33 -4.23 -11.69
C ALA A 711 0.78 -3.17 -11.79
N ALA A 712 1.11 -2.51 -10.67
CA ALA A 712 2.19 -1.53 -10.62
C ALA A 712 3.57 -2.18 -10.92
N ALA A 713 3.82 -3.36 -10.37
CA ALA A 713 5.03 -4.14 -10.66
C ALA A 713 5.15 -4.49 -12.14
N SER A 714 4.05 -4.84 -12.80
CA SER A 714 4.02 -5.15 -14.24
C SER A 714 4.47 -3.93 -15.08
N VAL A 715 4.00 -2.74 -14.74
CA VAL A 715 4.42 -1.49 -15.42
C VAL A 715 5.91 -1.23 -15.21
N ALA A 716 6.41 -1.41 -13.98
CA ALA A 716 7.83 -1.23 -13.67
C ALA A 716 8.72 -2.27 -14.39
N ILE A 717 8.26 -3.52 -14.50
CA ILE A 717 8.92 -4.58 -15.28
C ILE A 717 8.98 -4.19 -16.77
N LEU A 718 7.88 -3.71 -17.36
CA LEU A 718 7.85 -3.26 -18.76
C LEU A 718 8.83 -2.10 -19.00
N ALA A 719 8.90 -1.14 -18.06
CA ALA A 719 9.88 -0.06 -18.10
C ALA A 719 11.32 -0.61 -18.05
N GLY A 720 11.58 -1.58 -17.16
CA GLY A 720 12.89 -2.27 -17.07
C GLY A 720 13.28 -2.98 -18.36
N ILE A 721 12.36 -3.69 -18.99
CA ILE A 721 12.55 -4.34 -20.29
C ILE A 721 12.87 -3.30 -21.38
N ALA A 722 12.13 -2.19 -21.42
CA ALA A 722 12.38 -1.12 -22.38
C ALA A 722 13.79 -0.52 -22.23
N VAL A 723 14.24 -0.31 -20.99
CA VAL A 723 15.61 0.15 -20.69
C VAL A 723 16.66 -0.86 -21.13
N LEU A 724 16.41 -2.15 -20.89
CA LEU A 724 17.29 -3.24 -21.31
C LEU A 724 17.46 -3.25 -22.84
N ILE A 725 16.34 -3.17 -23.58
CA ILE A 725 16.34 -3.06 -25.04
C ILE A 725 17.15 -1.83 -25.46
N GLY A 726 16.98 -0.71 -24.75
CA GLY A 726 17.69 0.53 -25.01
C GLY A 726 19.21 0.46 -24.81
N ALA A 727 19.62 -0.14 -23.71
CA ALA A 727 21.04 -0.32 -23.39
C ALA A 727 21.73 -1.19 -24.45
N ILE A 728 21.06 -2.28 -24.88
CA ILE A 728 21.55 -3.16 -25.93
C ILE A 728 21.57 -2.47 -27.30
N ALA A 729 20.53 -1.71 -27.63
CA ALA A 729 20.47 -0.94 -28.86
C ALA A 729 21.58 0.11 -28.94
N ALA A 730 21.90 0.78 -27.83
CA ALA A 730 23.00 1.75 -27.76
C ALA A 730 24.40 1.12 -27.90
N ALA A 731 24.55 -0.14 -27.47
CA ALA A 731 25.82 -0.87 -27.60
C ALA A 731 26.02 -1.55 -28.97
N ARG A 732 24.94 -1.62 -29.78
CA ARG A 732 24.92 -2.44 -31.02
C ARG A 732 25.96 -2.03 -32.05
N GLU A 733 26.15 -0.72 -32.26
CA GLU A 733 27.03 -0.23 -33.32
C GLU A 733 28.49 -0.57 -33.07
N ALA A 734 28.97 -0.36 -31.82
CA ALA A 734 30.30 -0.76 -31.39
C ALA A 734 30.50 -2.29 -31.50
N ARG A 735 29.51 -3.07 -31.13
CA ARG A 735 29.56 -4.54 -31.19
C ARG A 735 29.50 -5.08 -32.63
N THR A 736 28.78 -4.40 -33.53
CA THR A 736 28.77 -4.76 -34.96
C THR A 736 30.15 -4.59 -35.55
N TYR A 737 30.81 -3.49 -35.24
CA TYR A 737 32.19 -3.22 -35.66
C TYR A 737 33.15 -4.31 -35.18
N ASP A 738 33.12 -4.63 -33.89
CA ASP A 738 33.97 -5.69 -33.30
C ASP A 738 33.68 -7.07 -33.92
N GLY A 739 32.40 -7.38 -34.16
CA GLY A 739 32.01 -8.63 -34.82
C GLY A 739 32.50 -8.74 -36.26
N VAL A 740 32.50 -7.63 -37.01
CA VAL A 740 33.03 -7.60 -38.39
C VAL A 740 34.56 -7.79 -38.38
N ILE A 741 35.29 -7.16 -37.46
CA ILE A 741 36.75 -7.33 -37.35
C ILE A 741 37.08 -8.79 -37.00
N LEU A 742 36.40 -9.41 -36.02
CA LEU A 742 36.63 -10.81 -35.68
C LEU A 742 36.35 -11.74 -36.88
N ARG A 743 35.35 -11.42 -37.70
CA ARG A 743 35.04 -12.21 -38.90
C ARG A 743 36.07 -12.03 -40.01
N THR A 744 36.64 -10.83 -40.18
CA THR A 744 37.79 -10.62 -41.13
C THR A 744 39.04 -11.39 -40.69
N LEU A 745 39.19 -11.58 -39.38
CA LEU A 745 40.28 -12.40 -38.77
C LEU A 745 39.99 -13.92 -38.79
N GLY A 746 38.86 -14.35 -39.43
CA GLY A 746 38.51 -15.75 -39.61
C GLY A 746 37.56 -16.36 -38.56
N ALA A 747 37.03 -15.57 -37.65
CA ALA A 747 36.05 -16.08 -36.66
C ALA A 747 34.73 -16.50 -37.33
N THR A 748 34.20 -17.66 -36.96
CA THR A 748 32.91 -18.14 -37.40
C THR A 748 31.77 -17.32 -36.76
N ARG A 749 30.59 -17.34 -37.38
CA ARG A 749 29.40 -16.69 -36.83
C ARG A 749 29.06 -17.18 -35.41
N TRP A 750 29.19 -18.49 -35.15
CA TRP A 750 28.95 -19.10 -33.87
C TRP A 750 29.98 -18.71 -32.79
N GLN A 751 31.24 -18.52 -33.20
CA GLN A 751 32.27 -18.00 -32.28
C GLN A 751 31.97 -16.55 -31.84
N VAL A 752 31.56 -15.69 -32.77
CA VAL A 752 31.18 -14.30 -32.43
C VAL A 752 29.98 -14.28 -31.49
N LEU A 753 28.95 -15.12 -31.76
CA LEU A 753 27.82 -15.28 -30.83
C LEU A 753 28.27 -15.83 -29.49
N GLY A 754 29.14 -16.85 -29.49
CA GLY A 754 29.65 -17.46 -28.27
C GLY A 754 30.41 -16.45 -27.38
N VAL A 755 31.21 -15.54 -27.96
CA VAL A 755 31.87 -14.46 -27.20
C VAL A 755 30.86 -13.54 -26.55
N GLN A 756 29.81 -13.14 -27.29
CA GLN A 756 28.79 -12.25 -26.74
C GLN A 756 27.94 -12.95 -25.69
N ALA A 757 27.56 -14.22 -25.92
CA ALA A 757 26.84 -15.02 -24.93
C ALA A 757 27.62 -15.14 -23.61
N LEU A 758 28.92 -15.40 -23.68
CA LEU A 758 29.79 -15.46 -22.50
C LEU A 758 29.92 -14.11 -21.80
N GLU A 759 29.98 -13.01 -22.55
CA GLU A 759 30.03 -11.64 -21.99
C GLU A 759 28.74 -11.34 -21.21
N TYR A 760 27.55 -11.58 -21.85
CA TYR A 760 26.27 -11.39 -21.17
C TYR A 760 26.08 -12.36 -19.99
N ALA A 761 26.46 -13.62 -20.12
CA ALA A 761 26.37 -14.60 -19.04
C ALA A 761 27.24 -14.18 -17.84
N PHE A 762 28.48 -13.73 -18.08
CA PHE A 762 29.36 -13.25 -17.04
C PHE A 762 28.75 -12.02 -16.33
N LEU A 763 28.29 -11.03 -17.10
CA LEU A 763 27.64 -9.84 -16.53
C LEU A 763 26.37 -10.21 -15.76
N SER A 764 25.53 -11.10 -16.28
CA SER A 764 24.30 -11.52 -15.62
C SER A 764 24.58 -12.23 -14.29
N VAL A 765 25.55 -13.16 -14.24
CA VAL A 765 25.90 -13.86 -12.99
C VAL A 765 26.43 -12.88 -11.94
N VAL A 766 27.37 -12.01 -12.32
CA VAL A 766 27.98 -11.06 -11.40
C VAL A 766 26.96 -10.03 -10.91
N LEU A 767 26.08 -9.55 -11.80
CA LEU A 767 25.00 -8.62 -11.45
C LEU A 767 23.89 -9.26 -10.65
N SER A 768 23.61 -10.55 -10.82
CA SER A 768 22.60 -11.27 -10.06
C SER A 768 22.91 -11.28 -8.56
N VAL A 769 24.17 -11.43 -8.19
CA VAL A 769 24.58 -11.37 -6.77
C VAL A 769 24.32 -9.98 -6.19
N LEU A 770 24.72 -8.93 -6.91
CA LEU A 770 24.50 -7.55 -6.46
C LEU A 770 23.01 -7.19 -6.44
N ALA A 771 22.24 -7.60 -7.45
CA ALA A 771 20.81 -7.40 -7.55
C ALA A 771 20.05 -8.11 -6.43
N LEU A 772 20.50 -9.30 -6.04
CA LEU A 772 19.95 -10.05 -4.91
C LEU A 772 20.14 -9.27 -3.59
N LEU A 773 21.35 -8.81 -3.33
CA LEU A 773 21.66 -8.05 -2.11
C LEU A 773 20.88 -6.72 -2.04
N LEU A 774 20.92 -5.93 -3.11
CA LEU A 774 20.25 -4.64 -3.16
C LEU A 774 18.72 -4.77 -3.20
N GLY A 775 18.21 -5.74 -3.97
CA GLY A 775 16.79 -5.99 -4.12
C GLY A 775 16.15 -6.52 -2.84
N LEU A 776 16.76 -7.51 -2.18
CA LEU A 776 16.28 -8.03 -0.89
C LEU A 776 16.41 -6.99 0.23
N GLY A 777 17.53 -6.23 0.28
CA GLY A 777 17.70 -5.16 1.25
C GLY A 777 16.63 -4.07 1.11
N GLY A 778 16.34 -3.65 -0.12
CA GLY A 778 15.26 -2.71 -0.42
C GLY A 778 13.87 -3.28 -0.11
N ALA A 779 13.62 -4.54 -0.45
CA ALA A 779 12.36 -5.22 -0.14
C ALA A 779 12.13 -5.36 1.37
N TRP A 780 13.17 -5.74 2.11
CA TRP A 780 13.13 -5.79 3.57
C TRP A 780 12.74 -4.43 4.16
N TYR A 781 13.37 -3.35 3.72
CA TYR A 781 13.06 -2.00 4.19
C TYR A 781 11.60 -1.61 3.91
N VAL A 782 11.13 -1.85 2.69
CA VAL A 782 9.73 -1.54 2.30
C VAL A 782 8.73 -2.36 3.11
N VAL A 783 8.95 -3.68 3.25
CA VAL A 783 8.04 -4.57 3.98
C VAL A 783 7.99 -4.22 5.47
N THR A 784 9.14 -3.97 6.10
CA THR A 784 9.21 -3.78 7.56
C THR A 784 8.93 -2.34 7.99
N GLN A 785 9.38 -1.33 7.24
CA GLN A 785 9.27 0.07 7.64
C GLN A 785 8.05 0.78 7.04
N LEU A 786 7.72 0.49 5.76
CA LEU A 786 6.58 1.14 5.11
C LEU A 786 5.27 0.40 5.41
N PHE A 787 5.25 -0.94 5.21
CA PHE A 787 4.05 -1.74 5.47
C PHE A 787 3.92 -2.23 6.90
N THR A 788 4.99 -2.17 7.71
CA THR A 788 5.03 -2.68 9.08
C THR A 788 4.65 -4.17 9.19
N PHE A 789 4.97 -4.94 8.14
CA PHE A 789 4.78 -6.38 8.08
C PHE A 789 6.04 -7.14 8.50
N GLU A 790 5.89 -8.41 8.84
CA GLU A 790 7.03 -9.29 9.08
C GLU A 790 7.75 -9.62 7.76
N TRP A 791 9.08 -9.73 7.84
CA TRP A 791 9.90 -10.10 6.70
C TRP A 791 9.85 -11.61 6.45
N LEU A 792 9.09 -12.03 5.44
CA LEU A 792 8.81 -13.44 5.12
C LEU A 792 8.91 -13.72 3.61
N PRO A 793 10.07 -13.50 2.99
CA PRO A 793 10.21 -13.73 1.54
C PRO A 793 10.23 -15.22 1.22
N ASP A 794 9.62 -15.60 0.10
CA ASP A 794 9.87 -16.88 -0.54
C ASP A 794 11.13 -16.78 -1.42
N TYR A 795 12.26 -17.21 -0.86
CA TYR A 795 13.54 -17.16 -1.55
C TYR A 795 13.56 -17.98 -2.85
N ALA A 796 12.75 -19.05 -2.95
CA ALA A 796 12.65 -19.85 -4.18
C ALA A 796 12.04 -19.03 -5.31
N THR A 797 10.92 -18.38 -5.09
CA THR A 797 10.26 -17.48 -6.06
C THR A 797 11.16 -16.29 -6.41
N VAL A 798 11.85 -15.69 -5.44
CA VAL A 798 12.80 -14.60 -5.70
C VAL A 798 13.93 -15.08 -6.62
N LEU A 799 14.51 -16.27 -6.36
CA LEU A 799 15.59 -16.84 -7.18
C LEU A 799 15.10 -17.16 -8.60
N VAL A 800 13.92 -17.76 -8.73
CA VAL A 800 13.30 -18.03 -10.05
C VAL A 800 13.08 -16.74 -10.84
N THR A 801 12.60 -15.69 -10.19
CA THR A 801 12.41 -14.37 -10.80
C THR A 801 13.74 -13.75 -11.24
N LEU A 802 14.78 -13.85 -10.41
CA LEU A 802 16.13 -13.39 -10.74
C LEU A 802 16.71 -14.15 -11.94
N LEU A 803 16.62 -15.48 -11.95
CA LEU A 803 17.09 -16.32 -13.07
C LEU A 803 16.29 -16.04 -14.34
N GLY A 804 14.97 -15.83 -14.23
CA GLY A 804 14.12 -15.42 -15.35
C GLY A 804 14.54 -14.07 -15.91
N GLY A 805 14.80 -13.07 -15.05
CA GLY A 805 15.33 -11.76 -15.43
C GLY A 805 16.72 -11.84 -16.08
N ALA A 806 17.61 -12.64 -15.52
CA ALA A 806 18.95 -12.88 -16.10
C ALA A 806 18.86 -13.58 -17.47
N GLY A 807 17.98 -14.57 -17.59
CA GLY A 807 17.68 -15.27 -18.85
C GLY A 807 17.11 -14.33 -19.92
N LEU A 808 16.15 -13.48 -19.52
CA LEU A 808 15.59 -12.45 -20.37
C LEU A 808 16.65 -11.46 -20.87
N THR A 809 17.52 -11.02 -19.97
CA THR A 809 18.67 -10.16 -20.28
C THR A 809 19.58 -10.79 -21.34
N MET A 810 19.91 -12.08 -21.16
CA MET A 810 20.72 -12.82 -22.11
C MET A 810 20.00 -13.01 -23.47
N ALA A 811 18.72 -13.34 -23.44
CA ALA A 811 17.90 -13.50 -24.66
C ALA A 811 17.83 -12.22 -25.49
N ILE A 812 17.50 -11.08 -24.84
CA ILE A 812 17.43 -9.78 -25.53
C ILE A 812 18.84 -9.38 -26.06
N GLY A 813 19.90 -9.65 -25.28
CA GLY A 813 21.27 -9.42 -25.68
C GLY A 813 21.66 -10.21 -26.95
N LEU A 814 21.33 -11.48 -27.02
CA LEU A 814 21.59 -12.35 -28.17
C LEU A 814 20.73 -11.98 -29.39
N ILE A 815 19.44 -11.65 -29.17
CA ILE A 815 18.56 -11.18 -30.26
C ILE A 815 19.10 -9.86 -30.84
N GLY A 816 19.61 -8.97 -29.99
CA GLY A 816 20.25 -7.72 -30.42
C GLY A 816 21.51 -7.94 -31.26
N ALA A 817 22.20 -9.04 -31.04
CA ALA A 817 23.41 -9.46 -31.75
C ALA A 817 23.10 -10.18 -33.09
N TRP A 818 21.90 -10.71 -33.26
CA TRP A 818 21.54 -11.50 -34.45
C TRP A 818 21.83 -10.81 -35.81
N PRO A 819 21.58 -9.51 -36.00
CA PRO A 819 21.88 -8.81 -37.25
C PRO A 819 23.37 -8.74 -37.59
N ILE A 820 24.26 -8.89 -36.60
CA ILE A 820 25.71 -8.92 -36.79
C ILE A 820 26.11 -10.12 -37.65
N LEU A 821 25.34 -11.23 -37.54
CA LEU A 821 25.58 -12.46 -38.29
C LEU A 821 25.31 -12.28 -39.78
N GLY A 822 24.37 -11.40 -40.15
CA GLY A 822 24.01 -11.08 -41.53
C GLY A 822 24.87 -10.01 -42.19
N ALA A 823 25.68 -9.28 -41.41
CA ALA A 823 26.49 -8.19 -41.93
C ALA A 823 27.56 -8.74 -42.90
N ARG A 824 27.57 -8.22 -44.13
CA ARG A 824 28.62 -8.55 -45.14
C ARG A 824 29.86 -7.72 -44.82
N PRO A 825 31.05 -8.37 -44.53
CA PRO A 825 32.25 -7.67 -44.12
C PRO A 825 32.65 -6.56 -45.11
N ALA A 826 32.55 -6.81 -46.42
CA ALA A 826 32.89 -5.86 -47.44
C ALA A 826 32.00 -4.60 -47.47
N GLN A 827 30.71 -4.71 -47.12
CA GLN A 827 29.81 -3.53 -47.04
C GLN A 827 30.05 -2.72 -45.78
N ALA A 828 30.31 -3.41 -44.65
CA ALA A 828 30.63 -2.73 -43.40
C ALA A 828 31.97 -1.98 -43.42
N LEU A 829 32.97 -2.53 -44.13
CA LEU A 829 34.27 -1.85 -44.35
C LEU A 829 34.19 -0.68 -45.30
N ARG A 830 33.24 -0.66 -46.25
CA ARG A 830 33.01 0.51 -47.16
C ARG A 830 32.25 1.65 -46.50
N GLN A 831 31.55 1.39 -45.39
CA GLN A 831 30.86 2.44 -44.61
C GLN A 831 31.71 3.04 -43.52
N LEU A 832 32.90 2.52 -43.32
CA LEU A 832 34.01 3.06 -42.50
C LEU A 832 34.88 4.02 -43.31
#